data_d8d8be87b272cac06e1a2e75f3c5f13e
#
_entry.id   d8d8be87b272cac06e1a2e75f3c5f13e
#
_cell.length_a   1.000
_cell.length_b   1.000
_cell.length_c   1.000
_cell.angle_alpha   90.00
_cell.angle_beta   90.00
_cell.angle_gamma   90.00
#
_symmetry.space_group_name_H-M   'P 1'
#
loop_
_entity.id
_entity.type
_entity.pdbx_description
1 polymer ?
#
loop_
_entity_poly.entity_id
_entity_poly.type
_entity_poly.pdbx_seq_one_letter_code
_entity_poly.pdbx_strand_id
1 'polypeptide(L)'
;MPSFSNTLEQAIHAALALANARRHELATLEHLLLALIDEPDAAKVMQACSVDLDELRSTLNDFIDEDLSTLVTEIEGSEAVPTAAFQRVIQRAAIHVQSSGRTEVTGANVLVAIFAERESNAAFFLQEQDMTRYDAVNFIAHGVAKDPAFGETRSVSGATDMEGEAAAETVNAEPEEKESALSKYCVDLNAKAKDGDVDPLIGREHEVERCIQVLCRRRKNNPLLVGDPGVGKTAIAEGLARKIVQGETPEVLSQSTIYSLDMGALLAGTRYRGDFEERLKAVVTDLEKHPDAVLFIDEIHTVIGAGATSGGAMDASNLLKPALQGGKLRCMGSTTYKEFRQHFEKDRALSRRFQKIDVSEPTVEDSVKILKGLKPYFEEHHDIKYTADAIKSAVELSARYINDRKLPDKAIDVIDEAGAAQHLVAESKRRKTIGAKEIEAVVAKIARIPPKNVSKDDATVLKDLEASLKRVVFGQDNAITALSSAIKLARAGLREPEKPIGNYLFAGPTGVGKTEVAKQLASQLGVELMRFDMSEYMEKHAVSRLIGAPPGYVGFDQGGMLTDGVDQNPHCVLLLDEIEKAHPDVYNILLQVMDHGKLTDHNGRTTDFRNVILIMTSNAGAAEQAKEAIGFGRDRRTGEDEAAIERTFTPEFRNRLDAVISFAPLGKDTILSVVEKFVLQLEAQLMDRDVTIELTPKAAEWLADKGYDDKMGARPLGRVIQEHIKKPLAEELLFGRLTKGGIVKVGVKNGEIDLRMEEPAKARIGSRKKPPLLTAE
;
A
#
# COMPACT_ATOMS: atom_id res chain seq x y z
N MET A 1 23.08 2.21 -13.29
CA MET A 1 22.26 2.10 -14.51
C MET A 1 22.93 1.07 -15.40
N PRO A 2 22.19 0.23 -16.10
CA PRO A 2 22.80 -0.66 -17.08
C PRO A 2 23.51 0.16 -18.17
N SER A 3 24.64 -0.34 -18.68
CA SER A 3 25.37 0.29 -19.80
C SER A 3 24.69 -0.03 -21.12
N PHE A 4 24.82 0.82 -22.11
CA PHE A 4 24.39 0.49 -23.48
C PHE A 4 25.49 -0.34 -24.16
N SER A 5 25.07 -1.25 -25.06
CA SER A 5 26.03 -1.95 -25.92
C SER A 5 26.67 -0.97 -26.91
N ASN A 6 27.92 -1.22 -27.30
CA ASN A 6 28.60 -0.38 -28.29
C ASN A 6 27.87 -0.28 -29.62
N THR A 7 27.18 -1.38 -30.03
CA THR A 7 26.36 -1.42 -31.25
C THR A 7 25.12 -0.55 -31.13
N LEU A 8 24.47 -0.56 -29.96
CA LEU A 8 23.31 0.28 -29.70
C LEU A 8 23.68 1.77 -29.62
N GLU A 9 24.79 2.12 -28.98
CA GLU A 9 25.28 3.51 -28.96
C GLU A 9 25.53 4.02 -30.38
N GLN A 10 26.15 3.21 -31.23
CA GLN A 10 26.35 3.54 -32.65
C GLN A 10 25.02 3.71 -33.39
N ALA A 11 24.02 2.86 -33.14
CA ALA A 11 22.69 2.97 -33.73
C ALA A 11 21.96 4.26 -33.30
N ILE A 12 22.05 4.64 -32.03
CA ILE A 12 21.47 5.89 -31.53
C ILE A 12 22.15 7.10 -32.21
N HIS A 13 23.47 7.09 -32.31
CA HIS A 13 24.20 8.14 -33.01
C HIS A 13 23.86 8.18 -34.51
N ALA A 14 23.72 7.03 -35.14
CA ALA A 14 23.28 6.93 -36.54
C ALA A 14 21.89 7.51 -36.77
N ALA A 15 20.92 7.24 -35.86
CA ALA A 15 19.59 7.81 -35.92
C ALA A 15 19.59 9.34 -35.84
N LEU A 16 20.42 9.93 -34.96
CA LEU A 16 20.60 11.38 -34.86
C LEU A 16 21.29 11.96 -36.11
N ALA A 17 22.31 11.25 -36.62
CA ALA A 17 22.99 11.65 -37.84
C ALA A 17 22.09 11.61 -39.07
N LEU A 18 21.18 10.62 -39.17
CA LEU A 18 20.15 10.52 -40.21
C LEU A 18 19.17 11.69 -40.16
N ALA A 19 18.70 12.08 -38.97
CA ALA A 19 17.85 13.24 -38.80
C ALA A 19 18.58 14.55 -39.18
N ASN A 20 19.84 14.71 -38.77
CA ASN A 20 20.66 15.85 -39.13
C ASN A 20 20.95 15.93 -40.65
N ALA A 21 21.24 14.80 -41.30
CA ALA A 21 21.49 14.75 -42.74
C ALA A 21 20.26 15.22 -43.57
N ARG A 22 19.04 14.96 -43.03
CA ARG A 22 17.77 15.40 -43.63
C ARG A 22 17.34 16.78 -43.15
N ARG A 23 18.12 17.44 -42.32
CA ARG A 23 17.82 18.74 -41.68
C ARG A 23 16.55 18.75 -40.85
N HIS A 24 16.20 17.62 -40.21
CA HIS A 24 15.05 17.57 -39.33
C HIS A 24 15.44 18.16 -37.95
N GLU A 25 14.55 18.98 -37.39
CA GLU A 25 14.73 19.55 -36.04
C GLU A 25 14.62 18.46 -34.95
N LEU A 26 13.83 17.41 -35.22
CA LEU A 26 13.54 16.33 -34.26
C LEU A 26 13.93 14.96 -34.84
N ALA A 27 14.64 14.16 -34.02
CA ALA A 27 14.85 12.74 -34.30
C ALA A 27 13.70 11.92 -33.71
N THR A 28 12.93 11.24 -34.58
CA THR A 28 11.73 10.48 -34.24
C THR A 28 12.04 8.98 -34.06
N LEU A 29 11.04 8.17 -33.68
CA LEU A 29 11.16 6.72 -33.57
C LEU A 29 11.42 6.03 -34.92
N GLU A 30 10.99 6.63 -36.03
CA GLU A 30 11.22 6.11 -37.36
C GLU A 30 12.70 6.23 -37.74
N HIS A 31 13.39 7.32 -37.38
CA HIS A 31 14.84 7.43 -37.50
C HIS A 31 15.57 6.39 -36.65
N LEU A 32 15.08 6.12 -35.42
CA LEU A 32 15.64 5.10 -34.56
C LEU A 32 15.45 3.70 -35.15
N LEU A 33 14.25 3.38 -35.63
CA LEU A 33 13.96 2.08 -36.22
C LEU A 33 14.81 1.84 -37.48
N LEU A 34 14.98 2.88 -38.33
CA LEU A 34 15.83 2.81 -39.52
C LEU A 34 17.29 2.50 -39.14
N ALA A 35 17.81 3.09 -38.07
CA ALA A 35 19.15 2.79 -37.59
C ALA A 35 19.26 1.41 -36.93
N LEU A 36 18.18 0.89 -36.32
CA LEU A 36 18.15 -0.43 -35.71
C LEU A 36 18.11 -1.56 -36.76
N ILE A 37 17.75 -1.29 -38.01
CA ILE A 37 17.87 -2.26 -39.12
C ILE A 37 19.32 -2.67 -39.34
N ASP A 38 20.27 -1.78 -39.09
CA ASP A 38 21.72 -2.03 -39.24
C ASP A 38 22.38 -2.52 -37.95
N GLU A 39 21.64 -2.52 -36.81
CA GLU A 39 22.15 -3.01 -35.55
C GLU A 39 22.05 -4.53 -35.45
N PRO A 40 23.15 -5.26 -35.18
CA PRO A 40 23.20 -6.72 -35.34
C PRO A 40 22.17 -7.51 -34.52
N ASP A 41 21.88 -7.07 -33.26
CA ASP A 41 20.96 -7.79 -32.38
C ASP A 41 19.50 -7.50 -32.76
N ALA A 42 19.14 -6.28 -33.10
CA ALA A 42 17.82 -5.92 -33.56
C ALA A 42 17.51 -6.52 -34.95
N ALA A 43 18.48 -6.47 -35.87
CA ALA A 43 18.35 -7.05 -37.20
C ALA A 43 18.08 -8.56 -37.13
N LYS A 44 18.78 -9.30 -36.27
CA LYS A 44 18.53 -10.73 -36.04
C LYS A 44 17.13 -11.01 -35.55
N VAL A 45 16.65 -10.21 -34.60
CA VAL A 45 15.27 -10.35 -34.07
C VAL A 45 14.24 -10.09 -35.15
N MET A 46 14.41 -9.03 -35.97
CA MET A 46 13.52 -8.73 -37.07
C MET A 46 13.51 -9.84 -38.12
N GLN A 47 14.66 -10.34 -38.55
CA GLN A 47 14.76 -11.43 -39.48
C GLN A 47 14.15 -12.75 -38.95
N ALA A 48 14.40 -13.07 -37.67
CA ALA A 48 13.78 -14.25 -37.03
C ALA A 48 12.26 -14.17 -36.92
N CYS A 49 11.72 -12.93 -36.95
CA CYS A 49 10.28 -12.66 -36.98
C CYS A 49 9.73 -12.53 -38.42
N SER A 50 10.50 -12.91 -39.45
CA SER A 50 10.12 -12.86 -40.88
C SER A 50 9.90 -11.46 -41.42
N VAL A 51 10.58 -10.45 -40.88
CA VAL A 51 10.55 -9.07 -41.39
C VAL A 51 11.50 -8.96 -42.59
N ASP A 52 11.02 -8.44 -43.71
CA ASP A 52 11.87 -8.05 -44.84
C ASP A 52 12.57 -6.71 -44.55
N LEU A 53 13.86 -6.79 -44.24
CA LEU A 53 14.62 -5.60 -43.84
C LEU A 53 14.79 -4.59 -44.97
N ASP A 54 14.83 -5.04 -46.25
CA ASP A 54 15.00 -4.16 -47.41
C ASP A 54 13.69 -3.43 -47.70
N GLU A 55 12.56 -4.10 -47.63
CA GLU A 55 11.22 -3.50 -47.76
C GLU A 55 10.96 -2.50 -46.61
N LEU A 56 11.24 -2.91 -45.35
CA LEU A 56 11.08 -2.02 -44.18
C LEU A 56 11.95 -0.76 -44.30
N ARG A 57 13.19 -0.93 -44.76
CA ARG A 57 14.12 0.19 -45.03
C ARG A 57 13.58 1.16 -46.08
N SER A 58 13.03 0.63 -47.20
CA SER A 58 12.42 1.47 -48.25
C SER A 58 11.24 2.25 -47.68
N THR A 59 10.31 1.58 -47.03
CA THR A 59 9.10 2.19 -46.45
C THR A 59 9.44 3.27 -45.41
N LEU A 60 10.42 3.05 -44.58
CA LEU A 60 10.88 4.01 -43.56
C LEU A 60 11.56 5.22 -44.21
N ASN A 61 12.36 5.03 -45.26
CA ASN A 61 12.97 6.16 -45.97
C ASN A 61 11.91 7.01 -46.68
N ASP A 62 10.95 6.38 -47.40
CA ASP A 62 9.88 7.07 -48.07
C ASP A 62 9.03 7.90 -47.08
N PHE A 63 8.68 7.29 -45.93
CA PHE A 63 7.97 7.97 -44.86
C PHE A 63 8.74 9.16 -44.29
N ILE A 64 10.05 8.98 -43.99
CA ILE A 64 10.90 10.03 -43.43
C ILE A 64 11.06 11.19 -44.44
N ASP A 65 11.16 10.90 -45.73
CA ASP A 65 11.43 11.89 -46.74
C ASP A 65 10.11 12.63 -47.19
N GLU A 66 8.94 11.95 -47.19
CA GLU A 66 7.67 12.51 -47.61
C GLU A 66 6.83 13.05 -46.44
N ASP A 67 6.52 12.22 -45.43
CA ASP A 67 5.57 12.55 -44.39
C ASP A 67 6.21 13.39 -43.25
N LEU A 68 7.51 13.25 -42.97
CA LEU A 68 8.22 14.06 -42.00
C LEU A 68 8.82 15.35 -42.58
N SER A 69 8.47 15.72 -43.82
CA SER A 69 8.91 16.97 -44.46
C SER A 69 8.59 18.24 -43.66
N THR A 70 7.59 18.20 -42.80
CA THR A 70 7.22 19.30 -41.89
C THR A 70 8.22 19.55 -40.77
N LEU A 71 9.13 18.60 -40.50
CA LEU A 71 10.19 18.70 -39.46
C LEU A 71 11.48 19.32 -40.03
N VAL A 72 11.55 19.65 -41.31
CA VAL A 72 12.73 20.24 -41.93
C VAL A 72 12.92 21.67 -41.44
N THR A 73 14.09 21.98 -40.88
CA THR A 73 14.44 23.33 -40.44
C THR A 73 15.28 24.09 -41.48
N GLU A 74 15.02 25.38 -41.62
CA GLU A 74 15.81 26.29 -42.49
C GLU A 74 17.06 26.86 -41.81
N ILE A 75 17.26 26.55 -40.49
CA ILE A 75 18.37 27.10 -39.70
C ILE A 75 19.60 26.24 -39.94
N GLU A 76 20.61 26.81 -40.57
CA GLU A 76 21.91 26.16 -40.78
C GLU A 76 22.65 25.94 -39.43
N GLY A 77 23.01 24.68 -39.14
CA GLY A 77 23.74 24.28 -37.89
C GLY A 77 22.89 23.87 -36.71
N SER A 78 21.56 23.69 -36.87
CA SER A 78 20.72 23.10 -35.84
C SER A 78 20.97 21.59 -35.74
N GLU A 79 21.32 21.08 -34.56
CA GLU A 79 21.41 19.64 -34.28
C GLU A 79 20.03 19.07 -33.94
N ALA A 80 19.69 17.91 -34.50
CA ALA A 80 18.41 17.24 -34.24
C ALA A 80 18.29 16.79 -32.79
N VAL A 81 17.18 17.10 -32.15
CA VAL A 81 16.90 16.73 -30.75
C VAL A 81 15.99 15.50 -30.73
N PRO A 82 16.30 14.48 -29.90
CA PRO A 82 15.42 13.31 -29.75
C PRO A 82 14.03 13.70 -29.25
N THR A 83 12.97 13.19 -29.89
CA THR A 83 11.59 13.38 -29.42
C THR A 83 11.36 12.75 -28.04
N ALA A 84 10.32 13.20 -27.33
CA ALA A 84 9.94 12.60 -26.05
C ALA A 84 9.63 11.09 -26.16
N ALA A 85 9.07 10.63 -27.28
CA ALA A 85 8.83 9.21 -27.56
C ALA A 85 10.14 8.43 -27.72
N PHE A 86 11.11 8.99 -28.43
CA PHE A 86 12.46 8.43 -28.59
C PHE A 86 13.11 8.22 -27.21
N GLN A 87 13.11 9.26 -26.37
CA GLN A 87 13.70 9.19 -25.03
C GLN A 87 12.98 8.17 -24.13
N ARG A 88 11.63 8.11 -24.16
CA ARG A 88 10.86 7.13 -23.39
C ARG A 88 11.16 5.70 -23.78
N VAL A 89 11.33 5.41 -25.07
CA VAL A 89 11.67 4.06 -25.55
C VAL A 89 13.03 3.63 -25.02
N ILE A 90 14.03 4.48 -25.10
CA ILE A 90 15.38 4.18 -24.55
C ILE A 90 15.36 3.99 -23.04
N GLN A 91 14.66 4.86 -22.30
CA GLN A 91 14.50 4.72 -20.86
C GLN A 91 13.77 3.44 -20.47
N ARG A 92 12.71 3.09 -21.19
CA ARG A 92 11.94 1.86 -20.96
C ARG A 92 12.78 0.61 -21.20
N ALA A 93 13.60 0.59 -22.25
CA ALA A 93 14.53 -0.50 -22.50
C ALA A 93 15.54 -0.65 -21.34
N ALA A 94 16.09 0.46 -20.85
CA ALA A 94 17.02 0.46 -19.72
C ALA A 94 16.39 -0.04 -18.43
N ILE A 95 15.17 0.42 -18.09
CA ILE A 95 14.41 -0.04 -16.91
C ILE A 95 14.10 -1.53 -17.00
N HIS A 96 13.68 -2.01 -18.18
CA HIS A 96 13.37 -3.43 -18.39
C HIS A 96 14.61 -4.32 -18.19
N VAL A 97 15.76 -3.92 -18.70
CA VAL A 97 17.04 -4.63 -18.51
C VAL A 97 17.46 -4.63 -17.04
N GLN A 98 17.30 -3.49 -16.35
CA GLN A 98 17.60 -3.39 -14.92
C GLN A 98 16.69 -4.29 -14.07
N SER A 99 15.39 -4.36 -14.39
CA SER A 99 14.43 -5.22 -13.68
C SER A 99 14.66 -6.70 -13.91
N SER A 100 15.27 -7.08 -15.05
CA SER A 100 15.64 -8.48 -15.37
C SER A 100 17.06 -8.86 -14.91
N GLY A 101 17.73 -8.01 -14.10
CA GLY A 101 19.03 -8.31 -13.53
C GLY A 101 20.21 -8.28 -14.52
N ARG A 102 20.01 -7.81 -15.74
CA ARG A 102 21.05 -7.69 -16.77
C ARG A 102 21.78 -6.37 -16.66
N THR A 103 23.02 -6.35 -17.13
CA THR A 103 23.92 -5.18 -17.00
C THR A 103 24.03 -4.35 -18.27
N GLU A 104 23.59 -4.86 -19.42
CA GLU A 104 23.79 -4.24 -20.74
C GLU A 104 22.47 -4.17 -21.53
N VAL A 105 22.18 -3.03 -22.13
CA VAL A 105 21.02 -2.78 -22.99
C VAL A 105 21.45 -2.95 -24.45
N THR A 106 20.78 -3.84 -25.19
CA THR A 106 21.05 -4.11 -26.60
C THR A 106 19.99 -3.52 -27.54
N GLY A 107 20.25 -3.47 -28.84
CA GLY A 107 19.27 -3.05 -29.85
C GLY A 107 17.98 -3.89 -29.83
N ALA A 108 18.08 -5.16 -29.53
CA ALA A 108 16.91 -6.04 -29.34
C ALA A 108 15.98 -5.57 -28.21
N ASN A 109 16.51 -5.06 -27.11
CA ASN A 109 15.70 -4.52 -25.99
C ASN A 109 14.97 -3.22 -26.40
N VAL A 110 15.65 -2.38 -27.19
CA VAL A 110 15.06 -1.15 -27.74
C VAL A 110 13.96 -1.47 -28.74
N LEU A 111 14.15 -2.44 -29.62
CA LEU A 111 13.16 -2.89 -30.59
C LEU A 111 11.87 -3.37 -29.89
N VAL A 112 11.96 -4.15 -28.82
CA VAL A 112 10.80 -4.56 -28.00
C VAL A 112 10.11 -3.36 -27.34
N ALA A 113 10.89 -2.35 -26.93
CA ALA A 113 10.34 -1.14 -26.30
C ALA A 113 9.57 -0.25 -27.28
N ILE A 114 9.89 -0.26 -28.59
CA ILE A 114 9.16 0.48 -29.62
C ILE A 114 7.69 0.06 -29.68
N PHE A 115 7.38 -1.23 -29.55
CA PHE A 115 6.00 -1.73 -29.54
C PHE A 115 5.14 -1.20 -28.38
N ALA A 116 5.75 -0.59 -27.37
CA ALA A 116 4.99 0.03 -26.28
C ALA A 116 4.42 1.41 -26.67
N GLU A 117 4.96 2.06 -27.70
CA GLU A 117 4.44 3.31 -28.28
C GLU A 117 3.46 2.97 -29.42
N ARG A 118 2.26 2.51 -29.05
CA ARG A 118 1.25 1.95 -29.97
C ARG A 118 0.78 2.90 -31.07
N GLU A 119 0.90 4.21 -30.86
CA GLU A 119 0.49 5.25 -31.78
C GLU A 119 1.64 5.71 -32.70
N SER A 120 2.83 5.09 -32.62
CA SER A 120 3.97 5.45 -33.48
C SER A 120 3.92 4.72 -34.83
N ASN A 121 4.30 5.42 -35.88
CA ASN A 121 4.43 4.82 -37.21
C ASN A 121 5.52 3.74 -37.23
N ALA A 122 6.57 3.88 -36.43
CA ALA A 122 7.60 2.84 -36.29
C ALA A 122 7.02 1.50 -35.80
N ALA A 123 6.11 1.51 -34.81
CA ALA A 123 5.43 0.29 -34.35
C ALA A 123 4.43 -0.21 -35.42
N PHE A 124 3.79 0.67 -36.15
CA PHE A 124 2.87 0.32 -37.23
C PHE A 124 3.60 -0.42 -38.38
N PHE A 125 4.73 0.08 -38.86
CA PHE A 125 5.49 -0.56 -39.94
C PHE A 125 6.01 -1.95 -39.55
N LEU A 126 6.40 -2.16 -38.31
CA LEU A 126 6.76 -3.50 -37.81
C LEU A 126 5.56 -4.46 -37.79
N GLN A 127 4.37 -3.95 -37.44
CA GLN A 127 3.12 -4.73 -37.45
C GLN A 127 2.63 -5.00 -38.87
N GLU A 128 2.80 -4.09 -39.82
CA GLU A 128 2.49 -4.28 -41.24
C GLU A 128 3.32 -5.42 -41.85
N GLN A 129 4.55 -5.60 -41.38
CA GLN A 129 5.41 -6.75 -41.69
C GLN A 129 5.09 -7.99 -40.81
N ASP A 130 3.92 -8.04 -40.22
CA ASP A 130 3.40 -9.17 -39.41
C ASP A 130 4.25 -9.50 -38.17
N MET A 131 5.10 -8.57 -37.72
CA MET A 131 5.90 -8.70 -36.50
C MET A 131 5.14 -8.18 -35.29
N THR A 132 5.02 -9.01 -34.26
CA THR A 132 4.41 -8.62 -32.99
C THR A 132 5.45 -8.50 -31.87
N ARG A 133 5.12 -7.74 -30.82
CA ARG A 133 5.94 -7.67 -29.62
C ARG A 133 6.21 -9.07 -29.00
N TYR A 134 5.22 -9.95 -29.09
CA TYR A 134 5.31 -11.31 -28.57
C TYR A 134 6.37 -12.11 -29.34
N ASP A 135 6.39 -12.02 -30.66
CA ASP A 135 7.37 -12.75 -31.50
C ASP A 135 8.80 -12.29 -31.16
N ALA A 136 9.02 -10.97 -31.02
CA ALA A 136 10.29 -10.41 -30.63
C ALA A 136 10.76 -10.91 -29.24
N VAL A 137 9.87 -10.89 -28.24
CA VAL A 137 10.18 -11.35 -26.88
C VAL A 137 10.44 -12.85 -26.86
N ASN A 138 9.67 -13.64 -27.61
CA ASN A 138 9.80 -15.10 -27.68
C ASN A 138 11.15 -15.51 -28.29
N PHE A 139 11.57 -14.81 -29.34
CA PHE A 139 12.89 -15.05 -29.93
C PHE A 139 14.04 -14.67 -28.99
N ILE A 140 13.93 -13.50 -28.30
CA ILE A 140 14.96 -13.04 -27.36
C ILE A 140 15.08 -13.95 -26.13
N ALA A 141 13.94 -14.48 -25.63
CA ALA A 141 13.88 -15.28 -24.41
C ALA A 141 14.14 -16.77 -24.65
N HIS A 142 13.68 -17.32 -25.78
CA HIS A 142 13.64 -18.76 -26.01
C HIS A 142 14.31 -19.20 -27.34
N GLY A 143 14.81 -18.26 -28.14
CA GLY A 143 15.42 -18.56 -29.43
C GLY A 143 14.47 -19.13 -30.50
N VAL A 144 13.14 -19.04 -30.27
CA VAL A 144 12.13 -19.58 -31.18
C VAL A 144 11.83 -18.55 -32.27
N ALA A 145 12.30 -18.83 -33.49
CA ALA A 145 12.02 -18.01 -34.66
C ALA A 145 10.60 -18.30 -35.21
N LYS A 146 9.98 -17.26 -35.83
CA LYS A 146 8.69 -17.39 -36.50
C LYS A 146 8.81 -18.17 -37.81
N ASP A 147 9.96 -18.04 -38.48
CA ASP A 147 10.26 -18.81 -39.68
C ASP A 147 11.08 -20.08 -39.35
N PRO A 148 10.56 -21.29 -39.62
CA PRO A 148 11.27 -22.56 -39.39
C PRO A 148 12.58 -22.73 -40.19
N ALA A 149 12.79 -21.91 -41.23
CA ALA A 149 14.03 -21.93 -42.02
C ALA A 149 15.22 -21.23 -41.35
N PHE A 150 14.98 -20.49 -40.27
CA PHE A 150 16.00 -19.74 -39.46
C PHE A 150 16.63 -20.62 -38.36
N GLY A 151 16.60 -21.92 -38.48
CA GLY A 151 17.12 -22.89 -37.53
C GLY A 151 18.64 -23.04 -37.56
N GLU A 152 19.39 -22.08 -37.07
CA GLU A 152 20.74 -22.30 -36.54
C GLU A 152 20.90 -21.55 -35.19
N THR A 153 21.02 -22.38 -34.16
CA THR A 153 21.35 -21.98 -32.78
C THR A 153 22.66 -21.22 -32.71
N ARG A 154 22.56 -19.89 -32.62
CA ARG A 154 23.58 -19.03 -31.98
C ARG A 154 22.89 -18.01 -31.10
N SER A 155 23.18 -18.09 -29.81
CA SER A 155 22.66 -17.21 -28.76
C SER A 155 22.91 -15.75 -29.12
N VAL A 156 21.83 -14.96 -29.07
CA VAL A 156 21.91 -13.50 -29.01
C VAL A 156 22.62 -13.13 -27.69
N SER A 157 23.62 -12.27 -27.71
CA SER A 157 24.32 -11.79 -26.51
C SER A 157 23.32 -11.32 -25.46
N GLY A 158 23.17 -12.09 -24.38
CA GLY A 158 22.21 -11.77 -23.31
C GLY A 158 21.38 -12.91 -22.76
N ALA A 159 21.51 -14.15 -23.30
CA ALA A 159 20.93 -15.35 -22.68
C ALA A 159 21.95 -15.95 -21.71
N THR A 160 21.67 -15.95 -20.44
CA THR A 160 22.47 -16.66 -19.43
C THR A 160 22.07 -18.11 -19.37
N ASP A 161 23.08 -18.95 -19.42
CA ASP A 161 23.05 -20.39 -19.23
C ASP A 161 22.33 -20.81 -17.96
N MET A 162 21.28 -21.59 -18.11
CA MET A 162 20.89 -22.63 -17.19
C MET A 162 20.87 -23.96 -17.98
N GLU A 163 22.06 -24.43 -18.30
CA GLU A 163 22.25 -25.83 -18.66
C GLU A 163 22.64 -26.60 -17.40
N GLY A 164 21.70 -27.38 -16.89
CA GLY A 164 21.95 -28.54 -16.09
C GLY A 164 21.74 -29.76 -16.98
N GLU A 165 22.84 -30.38 -17.37
CA GLU A 165 23.06 -31.70 -17.91
C GLU A 165 21.81 -32.58 -18.16
N ALA A 166 21.53 -32.84 -19.46
CA ALA A 166 20.91 -34.07 -19.86
C ALA A 166 21.70 -34.63 -21.05
N ALA A 167 22.56 -35.58 -20.73
CA ALA A 167 23.30 -36.38 -21.70
C ALA A 167 22.34 -37.21 -22.58
N ALA A 168 22.67 -37.25 -23.85
CA ALA A 168 22.02 -38.12 -24.82
C ALA A 168 22.30 -39.58 -24.48
N GLU A 169 21.26 -40.37 -24.27
CA GLU A 169 21.26 -41.80 -24.49
C GLU A 169 20.11 -42.19 -25.40
N THR A 170 20.48 -42.75 -26.52
CA THR A 170 19.61 -43.33 -27.54
C THR A 170 19.07 -44.69 -27.10
N VAL A 171 17.80 -44.92 -27.45
CA VAL A 171 17.14 -46.18 -27.77
C VAL A 171 16.80 -47.12 -26.60
N ASN A 172 15.50 -47.11 -26.24
CA ASN A 172 14.61 -48.28 -26.37
C ASN A 172 13.18 -47.84 -26.05
N ALA A 173 12.30 -47.96 -27.01
CA ALA A 173 10.87 -47.70 -26.87
C ALA A 173 10.22 -48.82 -26.05
N GLU A 174 9.86 -48.52 -24.81
CA GLU A 174 8.73 -49.16 -24.12
C GLU A 174 7.56 -48.15 -24.12
N PRO A 175 6.30 -48.64 -24.16
CA PRO A 175 5.15 -47.74 -24.34
C PRO A 175 5.02 -46.81 -23.15
N GLU A 176 5.28 -45.50 -23.37
CA GLU A 176 4.97 -44.45 -22.41
C GLU A 176 3.49 -44.57 -22.02
N GLU A 177 3.21 -44.87 -20.75
CA GLU A 177 1.91 -44.64 -20.15
C GLU A 177 1.57 -43.16 -20.36
N LYS A 178 0.52 -42.91 -21.15
CA LYS A 178 0.01 -41.55 -21.36
C LYS A 178 -0.30 -40.96 -19.99
N GLU A 179 0.56 -40.06 -19.52
CA GLU A 179 0.29 -39.29 -18.30
C GLU A 179 -1.15 -38.77 -18.34
N SER A 180 -1.94 -39.14 -17.35
CA SER A 180 -3.35 -38.75 -17.23
C SER A 180 -3.46 -37.22 -17.16
N ALA A 181 -4.50 -36.63 -17.77
CA ALA A 181 -4.77 -35.19 -17.63
C ALA A 181 -4.92 -34.75 -16.15
N LEU A 182 -5.33 -35.70 -15.30
CA LEU A 182 -5.42 -35.47 -13.84
C LEU A 182 -4.04 -35.27 -13.22
N SER A 183 -3.02 -36.05 -13.61
CA SER A 183 -1.66 -35.90 -13.07
C SER A 183 -0.98 -34.61 -13.52
N LYS A 184 -1.36 -34.06 -14.70
CA LYS A 184 -0.79 -32.81 -15.25
C LYS A 184 -1.42 -31.54 -14.71
N TYR A 185 -2.74 -31.57 -14.45
CA TYR A 185 -3.51 -30.35 -14.15
C TYR A 185 -4.23 -30.40 -12.81
N CYS A 186 -4.11 -31.47 -12.05
CA CYS A 186 -4.72 -31.60 -10.74
C CYS A 186 -3.71 -32.11 -9.72
N VAL A 187 -3.89 -31.69 -8.49
CA VAL A 187 -3.12 -32.17 -7.32
C VAL A 187 -3.99 -33.12 -6.53
N ASP A 188 -3.53 -34.34 -6.28
CA ASP A 188 -4.20 -35.30 -5.42
C ASP A 188 -4.02 -34.94 -3.95
N LEU A 189 -5.09 -34.43 -3.32
CA LEU A 189 -5.07 -34.03 -1.92
C LEU A 189 -5.01 -35.23 -0.96
N ASN A 190 -5.51 -36.41 -1.37
CA ASN A 190 -5.42 -37.62 -0.56
C ASN A 190 -3.97 -38.16 -0.52
N ALA A 191 -3.23 -38.07 -1.65
CA ALA A 191 -1.80 -38.38 -1.66
C ALA A 191 -1.02 -37.46 -0.77
N LYS A 192 -1.20 -36.13 -0.89
CA LYS A 192 -0.61 -35.14 0.02
C LYS A 192 -0.91 -35.42 1.49
N ALA A 193 -2.16 -35.81 1.80
CA ALA A 193 -2.54 -36.13 3.17
C ALA A 193 -1.86 -37.40 3.70
N LYS A 194 -1.56 -38.37 2.84
CA LYS A 194 -0.78 -39.58 3.21
C LYS A 194 0.68 -39.26 3.46
N ASP A 195 1.25 -38.37 2.66
CA ASP A 195 2.65 -37.93 2.77
C ASP A 195 2.89 -37.00 3.98
N GLY A 196 1.81 -36.53 4.61
CA GLY A 196 1.87 -35.65 5.79
C GLY A 196 1.92 -34.15 5.46
N ASP A 197 1.82 -33.79 4.18
CA ASP A 197 1.91 -32.41 3.66
C ASP A 197 0.59 -31.61 3.82
N VAL A 198 -0.37 -32.15 4.57
CA VAL A 198 -1.65 -31.47 4.86
C VAL A 198 -1.76 -31.15 6.34
N ASP A 199 -1.94 -29.87 6.62
CA ASP A 199 -2.14 -29.37 7.97
C ASP A 199 -3.38 -29.94 8.66
N PRO A 200 -3.37 -30.12 10.00
CA PRO A 200 -4.55 -30.59 10.73
C PRO A 200 -5.66 -29.53 10.68
N LEU A 201 -6.85 -29.95 10.29
CA LEU A 201 -8.03 -29.11 10.34
C LEU A 201 -8.58 -29.03 11.77
N ILE A 202 -8.67 -27.83 12.33
CA ILE A 202 -9.11 -27.59 13.68
C ILE A 202 -10.25 -26.57 13.71
N GLY A 203 -11.32 -26.86 14.44
CA GLY A 203 -12.43 -25.93 14.66
C GLY A 203 -13.34 -25.70 13.45
N ARG A 204 -13.35 -26.63 12.48
CA ARG A 204 -14.19 -26.61 11.29
C ARG A 204 -14.98 -27.91 11.07
N GLU A 205 -15.22 -28.63 12.14
CA GLU A 205 -15.92 -29.92 12.13
C GLU A 205 -17.31 -29.80 11.52
N HIS A 206 -18.04 -28.72 11.84
CA HIS A 206 -19.39 -28.50 11.35
C HIS A 206 -19.44 -28.27 9.83
N GLU A 207 -18.52 -27.46 9.30
CA GLU A 207 -18.41 -27.19 7.86
C GLU A 207 -18.03 -28.43 7.10
N VAL A 208 -17.09 -29.25 7.63
CA VAL A 208 -16.70 -30.54 7.01
C VAL A 208 -17.86 -31.53 7.05
N GLU A 209 -18.56 -31.69 8.18
CA GLU A 209 -19.75 -32.55 8.24
C GLU A 209 -20.81 -32.09 7.23
N ARG A 210 -20.97 -30.79 7.07
CA ARG A 210 -21.90 -30.26 6.08
C ARG A 210 -21.46 -30.55 4.66
N CYS A 211 -20.15 -30.47 4.33
CA CYS A 211 -19.60 -30.89 3.06
C CYS A 211 -19.87 -32.39 2.79
N ILE A 212 -19.60 -33.24 3.77
CA ILE A 212 -19.88 -34.69 3.70
C ILE A 212 -21.35 -34.93 3.42
N GLN A 213 -22.27 -34.31 4.18
CA GLN A 213 -23.71 -34.44 3.98
C GLN A 213 -24.15 -34.01 2.58
N VAL A 214 -23.56 -32.93 2.03
CA VAL A 214 -23.88 -32.45 0.69
C VAL A 214 -23.35 -33.41 -0.36
N LEU A 215 -22.10 -33.88 -0.27
CA LEU A 215 -21.49 -34.85 -1.21
C LEU A 215 -22.24 -36.19 -1.26
N CYS A 216 -22.87 -36.62 -0.16
CA CYS A 216 -23.69 -37.83 -0.09
C CYS A 216 -25.11 -37.67 -0.66
N ARG A 217 -25.51 -36.47 -1.11
CA ARG A 217 -26.86 -36.27 -1.68
C ARG A 217 -27.00 -36.84 -3.09
N ARG A 218 -28.20 -37.23 -3.44
CA ARG A 218 -28.51 -37.71 -4.83
C ARG A 218 -28.52 -36.54 -5.84
N ARG A 219 -28.89 -35.32 -5.41
CA ARG A 219 -28.94 -34.08 -6.22
C ARG A 219 -28.44 -32.92 -5.40
N LYS A 220 -27.92 -31.88 -6.05
CA LYS A 220 -27.22 -30.75 -5.38
C LYS A 220 -26.11 -31.26 -4.47
N ASN A 221 -25.35 -32.20 -4.97
CA ASN A 221 -24.26 -32.87 -4.27
C ASN A 221 -22.93 -32.16 -4.40
N ASN A 222 -22.92 -30.90 -4.86
CA ASN A 222 -21.72 -30.10 -5.00
C ASN A 222 -21.72 -29.01 -3.91
N PRO A 223 -20.87 -29.10 -2.88
CA PRO A 223 -20.73 -28.05 -1.88
C PRO A 223 -20.00 -26.85 -2.46
N LEU A 224 -20.45 -25.65 -2.11
CA LEU A 224 -19.80 -24.39 -2.43
C LEU A 224 -19.49 -23.64 -1.14
N LEU A 225 -18.21 -23.56 -0.79
CA LEU A 225 -17.73 -22.84 0.37
C LEU A 225 -17.69 -21.34 0.06
N VAL A 226 -18.50 -20.57 0.78
CA VAL A 226 -18.60 -19.11 0.59
C VAL A 226 -18.17 -18.40 1.86
N GLY A 227 -17.16 -17.55 1.76
CA GLY A 227 -16.64 -16.81 2.91
C GLY A 227 -15.57 -15.80 2.50
N ASP A 228 -15.22 -14.90 3.39
CA ASP A 228 -14.19 -13.90 3.15
C ASP A 228 -12.83 -14.55 2.82
N PRO A 229 -11.90 -13.83 2.17
CA PRO A 229 -10.52 -14.31 2.00
C PRO A 229 -9.86 -14.58 3.36
N GLY A 230 -9.03 -15.64 3.46
CA GLY A 230 -8.25 -15.95 4.67
C GLY A 230 -9.03 -16.62 5.82
N VAL A 231 -10.32 -17.00 5.62
CA VAL A 231 -11.08 -17.72 6.66
C VAL A 231 -10.83 -19.24 6.69
N GLY A 232 -9.99 -19.77 5.79
CA GLY A 232 -9.62 -21.19 5.76
C GLY A 232 -10.54 -22.08 4.89
N LYS A 233 -11.07 -21.56 3.77
CA LYS A 233 -11.92 -22.34 2.84
C LYS A 233 -11.18 -23.52 2.20
N THR A 234 -9.94 -23.32 1.75
CA THR A 234 -9.08 -24.35 1.14
C THR A 234 -8.74 -25.43 2.16
N ALA A 235 -8.44 -25.04 3.40
CA ALA A 235 -8.15 -25.97 4.50
C ALA A 235 -9.31 -26.95 4.79
N ILE A 236 -10.58 -26.57 4.50
CA ILE A 236 -11.73 -27.47 4.65
C ILE A 236 -11.66 -28.62 3.64
N ALA A 237 -11.24 -28.36 2.39
CA ALA A 237 -11.08 -29.40 1.38
C ALA A 237 -9.90 -30.33 1.70
N GLU A 238 -8.80 -29.78 2.14
CA GLU A 238 -7.61 -30.52 2.61
C GLU A 238 -7.93 -31.37 3.84
N GLY A 239 -8.63 -30.80 4.82
CA GLY A 239 -9.07 -31.50 6.01
C GLY A 239 -10.07 -32.63 5.71
N LEU A 240 -10.93 -32.46 4.70
CA LEU A 240 -11.81 -33.53 4.24
C LEU A 240 -10.99 -34.67 3.59
N ALA A 241 -10.00 -34.37 2.76
CA ALA A 241 -9.09 -35.36 2.18
C ALA A 241 -8.36 -36.16 3.29
N ARG A 242 -7.86 -35.48 4.30
CA ARG A 242 -7.23 -36.10 5.47
C ARG A 242 -8.18 -37.03 6.23
N LYS A 243 -9.43 -36.62 6.46
CA LYS A 243 -10.46 -37.46 7.09
C LYS A 243 -10.80 -38.71 6.25
N ILE A 244 -10.82 -38.60 4.92
CA ILE A 244 -11.00 -39.76 4.03
C ILE A 244 -9.84 -40.73 4.20
N VAL A 245 -8.60 -40.26 4.19
CA VAL A 245 -7.39 -41.09 4.35
C VAL A 245 -7.36 -41.77 5.75
N GLN A 246 -7.82 -41.09 6.79
CA GLN A 246 -7.89 -41.61 8.15
C GLN A 246 -9.09 -42.56 8.39
N GLY A 247 -10.00 -42.70 7.41
CA GLY A 247 -11.18 -43.54 7.54
C GLY A 247 -12.28 -42.96 8.44
N GLU A 248 -12.26 -41.65 8.69
CA GLU A 248 -13.22 -40.94 9.55
C GLU A 248 -14.44 -40.43 8.76
N THR A 249 -14.71 -40.99 7.59
CA THR A 249 -15.81 -40.59 6.72
C THR A 249 -16.82 -41.76 6.54
N PRO A 250 -18.09 -41.46 6.20
CA PRO A 250 -19.08 -42.49 5.87
C PRO A 250 -18.62 -43.38 4.73
N GLU A 251 -19.09 -44.62 4.72
CA GLU A 251 -18.73 -45.65 3.74
C GLU A 251 -18.86 -45.16 2.28
N VAL A 252 -19.82 -44.30 1.98
CA VAL A 252 -20.05 -43.71 0.63
C VAL A 252 -18.86 -42.86 0.13
N LEU A 253 -18.07 -42.30 1.03
CA LEU A 253 -16.91 -41.42 0.71
C LEU A 253 -15.56 -42.08 1.05
N SER A 254 -15.54 -43.27 1.64
CA SER A 254 -14.34 -43.95 2.13
C SER A 254 -13.30 -44.20 1.01
N GLN A 255 -13.75 -44.36 -0.22
CA GLN A 255 -12.90 -44.59 -1.43
C GLN A 255 -12.73 -43.32 -2.26
N SER A 256 -13.29 -42.19 -1.83
CA SER A 256 -13.26 -40.98 -2.64
C SER A 256 -11.87 -40.30 -2.60
N THR A 257 -11.42 -39.81 -3.77
CA THR A 257 -10.21 -39.06 -3.92
C THR A 257 -10.53 -37.60 -4.30
N ILE A 258 -9.96 -36.63 -3.60
CA ILE A 258 -10.17 -35.21 -3.88
C ILE A 258 -9.00 -34.71 -4.75
N TYR A 259 -9.33 -34.24 -5.95
CA TYR A 259 -8.40 -33.66 -6.90
C TYR A 259 -8.57 -32.13 -6.89
N SER A 260 -7.55 -31.39 -6.48
CA SER A 260 -7.53 -29.92 -6.54
C SER A 260 -7.08 -29.46 -7.92
N LEU A 261 -7.91 -28.70 -8.61
CA LEU A 261 -7.60 -28.16 -9.93
C LEU A 261 -6.55 -27.06 -9.84
N ASP A 262 -5.43 -27.24 -10.54
CA ASP A 262 -4.39 -26.23 -10.65
C ASP A 262 -4.66 -25.32 -11.85
N MET A 263 -5.19 -24.13 -11.55
CA MET A 263 -5.48 -23.10 -12.55
C MET A 263 -4.21 -22.58 -13.24
N GLY A 264 -3.10 -22.54 -12.51
CA GLY A 264 -1.80 -22.11 -13.05
C GLY A 264 -1.31 -23.09 -14.12
N ALA A 265 -1.35 -24.40 -13.82
CA ALA A 265 -0.96 -25.45 -14.78
C ALA A 265 -1.89 -25.48 -16.00
N LEU A 266 -3.19 -25.26 -15.81
CA LEU A 266 -4.15 -25.20 -16.93
C LEU A 266 -3.89 -24.03 -17.87
N LEU A 267 -3.49 -22.87 -17.34
CA LEU A 267 -3.25 -21.64 -18.09
C LEU A 267 -1.83 -21.55 -18.64
N ALA A 268 -0.87 -22.26 -18.06
CA ALA A 268 0.52 -22.20 -18.47
C ALA A 268 0.67 -22.64 -19.94
N GLY A 269 1.25 -21.76 -20.78
CA GLY A 269 1.50 -22.02 -22.20
C GLY A 269 0.25 -22.05 -23.10
N THR A 270 -0.95 -21.70 -22.61
CA THR A 270 -2.13 -21.57 -23.48
C THR A 270 -2.05 -20.26 -24.27
N ARG A 271 -2.05 -20.35 -25.59
CA ARG A 271 -2.05 -19.16 -26.49
C ARG A 271 -3.46 -18.78 -26.92
N TYR A 272 -4.35 -19.75 -27.02
CA TYR A 272 -5.71 -19.57 -27.49
C TYR A 272 -6.72 -20.10 -26.48
N ARG A 273 -7.92 -19.56 -26.54
CA ARG A 273 -9.07 -19.99 -25.72
C ARG A 273 -9.35 -21.49 -25.86
N GLY A 274 -9.17 -22.04 -27.06
CA GLY A 274 -9.37 -23.46 -27.35
C GLY A 274 -8.48 -24.41 -26.54
N ASP A 275 -7.22 -24.03 -26.29
CA ASP A 275 -6.27 -24.87 -25.56
C ASP A 275 -6.70 -25.07 -24.10
N PHE A 276 -7.17 -24.02 -23.44
CA PHE A 276 -7.70 -24.11 -22.08
C PHE A 276 -8.98 -24.99 -22.03
N GLU A 277 -9.90 -24.74 -22.98
CA GLU A 277 -11.15 -25.52 -23.08
C GLU A 277 -10.86 -27.01 -23.32
N GLU A 278 -9.90 -27.33 -24.16
CA GLU A 278 -9.45 -28.71 -24.44
C GLU A 278 -8.84 -29.38 -23.21
N ARG A 279 -7.95 -28.69 -22.48
CA ARG A 279 -7.33 -29.20 -21.26
C ARG A 279 -8.37 -29.43 -20.14
N LEU A 280 -9.26 -28.47 -19.90
CA LEU A 280 -10.32 -28.63 -18.92
C LEU A 280 -11.27 -29.76 -19.31
N LYS A 281 -11.60 -29.90 -20.58
CA LYS A 281 -12.41 -31.03 -21.11
C LYS A 281 -11.71 -32.37 -20.90
N ALA A 282 -10.39 -32.43 -21.09
CA ALA A 282 -9.62 -33.65 -20.84
C ALA A 282 -9.67 -34.04 -19.35
N VAL A 283 -9.49 -33.06 -18.44
CA VAL A 283 -9.61 -33.29 -16.99
C VAL A 283 -11.01 -33.79 -16.61
N VAL A 284 -12.07 -33.16 -17.12
CA VAL A 284 -13.46 -33.58 -16.85
C VAL A 284 -13.71 -34.99 -17.38
N THR A 285 -13.20 -35.31 -18.59
CA THR A 285 -13.36 -36.67 -19.21
C THR A 285 -12.62 -37.73 -18.40
N ASP A 286 -11.45 -37.41 -17.84
CA ASP A 286 -10.71 -38.37 -17.01
C ASP A 286 -11.41 -38.53 -15.64
N LEU A 287 -11.94 -37.45 -15.02
CA LEU A 287 -12.73 -37.53 -13.80
C LEU A 287 -14.00 -38.38 -13.97
N GLU A 288 -14.69 -38.32 -15.12
CA GLU A 288 -15.86 -39.17 -15.41
C GLU A 288 -15.55 -40.66 -15.43
N LYS A 289 -14.27 -41.06 -15.64
CA LYS A 289 -13.83 -42.46 -15.55
C LYS A 289 -13.66 -42.95 -14.10
N HIS A 290 -13.56 -42.00 -13.15
CA HIS A 290 -13.36 -42.27 -11.73
C HIS A 290 -14.60 -41.82 -10.92
N PRO A 291 -15.58 -42.71 -10.71
CA PRO A 291 -16.88 -42.35 -10.10
C PRO A 291 -16.75 -41.82 -8.65
N ASP A 292 -15.66 -42.14 -7.98
CA ASP A 292 -15.37 -41.73 -6.62
C ASP A 292 -14.49 -40.46 -6.53
N ALA A 293 -14.15 -39.87 -7.68
CA ALA A 293 -13.37 -38.63 -7.72
C ALA A 293 -14.27 -37.40 -7.34
N VAL A 294 -13.69 -36.50 -6.58
CA VAL A 294 -14.26 -35.19 -6.25
C VAL A 294 -13.31 -34.10 -6.74
N LEU A 295 -13.77 -33.27 -7.66
CA LEU A 295 -13.01 -32.13 -8.15
C LEU A 295 -13.14 -30.96 -7.19
N PHE A 296 -12.05 -30.48 -6.62
CA PHE A 296 -12.01 -29.23 -5.86
C PHE A 296 -11.48 -28.11 -6.75
N ILE A 297 -12.23 -27.00 -6.82
CA ILE A 297 -11.84 -25.80 -7.54
C ILE A 297 -11.79 -24.65 -6.55
N ASP A 298 -10.58 -24.23 -6.21
CA ASP A 298 -10.41 -23.03 -5.41
C ASP A 298 -10.69 -21.79 -6.27
N GLU A 299 -11.26 -20.76 -5.68
CA GLU A 299 -11.70 -19.55 -6.39
C GLU A 299 -12.50 -19.87 -7.68
N ILE A 300 -13.49 -20.76 -7.58
CA ILE A 300 -14.26 -21.27 -8.72
C ILE A 300 -14.86 -20.16 -9.60
N HIS A 301 -14.99 -18.94 -9.08
CA HIS A 301 -15.43 -17.77 -9.84
C HIS A 301 -14.46 -17.39 -10.97
N THR A 302 -13.17 -17.73 -10.86
CA THR A 302 -12.18 -17.52 -11.92
C THR A 302 -12.48 -18.32 -13.18
N VAL A 303 -13.06 -19.51 -12.98
CA VAL A 303 -13.48 -20.40 -14.07
C VAL A 303 -14.84 -20.00 -14.65
N ILE A 304 -15.73 -19.41 -13.84
CA ILE A 304 -17.12 -19.16 -14.18
C ILE A 304 -17.38 -17.73 -14.64
N GLY A 305 -16.62 -16.75 -14.15
CA GLY A 305 -16.91 -15.33 -14.32
C GLY A 305 -15.97 -14.55 -15.22
N ALA A 306 -14.95 -15.14 -15.71
CA ALA A 306 -13.91 -14.49 -16.50
C ALA A 306 -14.37 -13.99 -17.90
N GLY A 307 -15.68 -13.90 -18.17
CA GLY A 307 -16.25 -13.63 -19.49
C GLY A 307 -16.90 -12.28 -19.74
N ALA A 308 -16.92 -11.35 -18.78
CA ALA A 308 -17.80 -10.17 -18.88
C ALA A 308 -17.13 -8.81 -19.16
N THR A 309 -15.82 -8.74 -19.37
CA THR A 309 -15.14 -7.50 -19.74
C THR A 309 -14.51 -7.58 -21.11
N SER A 310 -14.79 -6.58 -21.93
CA SER A 310 -14.36 -6.34 -23.31
C SER A 310 -12.98 -6.92 -23.68
N GLY A 311 -12.94 -8.13 -24.21
CA GLY A 311 -11.69 -8.75 -24.65
C GLY A 311 -11.60 -10.26 -24.54
N GLY A 312 -12.72 -11.01 -24.60
CA GLY A 312 -12.64 -12.48 -24.83
C GLY A 312 -12.32 -13.30 -23.61
N ALA A 313 -12.99 -13.05 -22.50
CA ALA A 313 -12.81 -13.83 -21.28
C ALA A 313 -13.46 -15.23 -21.35
N MET A 314 -12.82 -16.21 -20.73
CA MET A 314 -13.10 -17.64 -20.76
C MET A 314 -14.37 -17.98 -19.99
N ASP A 315 -15.44 -18.37 -20.68
CA ASP A 315 -16.64 -18.95 -20.04
C ASP A 315 -16.56 -20.48 -20.01
N ALA A 316 -15.71 -20.99 -19.11
CA ALA A 316 -15.60 -22.43 -18.87
C ALA A 316 -16.83 -23.03 -18.18
N SER A 317 -17.78 -22.20 -17.75
CA SER A 317 -19.02 -22.66 -17.14
C SER A 317 -19.80 -23.58 -18.07
N ASN A 318 -19.74 -23.33 -19.37
CA ASN A 318 -20.43 -24.13 -20.38
C ASN A 318 -19.87 -25.56 -20.51
N LEU A 319 -18.60 -25.79 -20.15
CA LEU A 319 -17.98 -27.13 -20.13
C LEU A 319 -18.32 -27.91 -18.87
N LEU A 320 -18.39 -27.22 -17.71
CA LEU A 320 -18.72 -27.85 -16.42
C LEU A 320 -20.23 -28.16 -16.29
N LYS A 321 -21.10 -27.33 -16.87
CA LYS A 321 -22.56 -27.46 -16.77
C LYS A 321 -23.07 -28.85 -17.17
N PRO A 322 -22.68 -29.48 -18.31
CA PRO A 322 -23.13 -30.80 -18.70
C PRO A 322 -22.67 -31.89 -17.73
N ALA A 323 -21.40 -31.85 -17.30
CA ALA A 323 -20.83 -32.87 -16.40
C ALA A 323 -21.51 -32.80 -14.99
N LEU A 324 -21.74 -31.61 -14.46
CA LEU A 324 -22.49 -31.40 -13.23
C LEU A 324 -23.98 -31.78 -13.37
N GLN A 325 -24.55 -31.69 -14.59
CA GLN A 325 -25.93 -32.00 -14.87
C GLN A 325 -26.20 -33.49 -14.85
N GLY A 326 -25.27 -34.27 -15.40
CA GLY A 326 -25.36 -35.71 -15.44
C GLY A 326 -25.18 -36.41 -14.10
N GLY A 327 -24.78 -35.71 -13.07
CA GLY A 327 -24.47 -36.27 -11.74
C GLY A 327 -23.25 -37.19 -11.73
N LYS A 328 -22.49 -37.23 -12.83
CA LYS A 328 -21.28 -38.04 -13.00
C LYS A 328 -20.05 -37.40 -12.36
N LEU A 329 -20.05 -36.07 -12.26
CA LEU A 329 -18.98 -35.28 -11.62
C LEU A 329 -19.47 -34.76 -10.28
N ARG A 330 -18.72 -35.05 -9.20
CA ARG A 330 -18.83 -34.37 -7.91
C ARG A 330 -17.82 -33.21 -7.88
N CYS A 331 -18.30 -32.03 -7.55
CA CYS A 331 -17.46 -30.84 -7.51
C CYS A 331 -17.62 -30.11 -6.20
N MET A 332 -16.52 -29.72 -5.58
CA MET A 332 -16.46 -28.81 -4.44
C MET A 332 -15.83 -27.52 -4.91
N GLY A 333 -16.41 -26.37 -4.60
CA GLY A 333 -15.86 -25.07 -4.95
C GLY A 333 -15.66 -24.18 -3.75
N SER A 334 -14.76 -23.22 -3.87
CA SER A 334 -14.62 -22.11 -2.92
C SER A 334 -14.84 -20.77 -3.65
N THR A 335 -15.39 -19.78 -2.97
CA THR A 335 -15.53 -18.41 -3.49
C THR A 335 -15.72 -17.40 -2.35
N THR A 336 -15.66 -16.12 -2.68
CA THR A 336 -15.99 -15.07 -1.69
C THR A 336 -17.47 -14.66 -1.79
N TYR A 337 -17.97 -13.92 -0.79
CA TYR A 337 -19.35 -13.42 -0.82
C TYR A 337 -19.58 -12.45 -1.98
N LYS A 338 -18.58 -11.67 -2.37
CA LYS A 338 -18.66 -10.70 -3.45
C LYS A 338 -18.82 -11.39 -4.81
N GLU A 339 -17.94 -12.32 -5.11
CA GLU A 339 -17.94 -13.08 -6.37
C GLU A 339 -19.12 -14.03 -6.45
N PHE A 340 -19.57 -14.61 -5.32
CA PHE A 340 -20.80 -15.41 -5.27
C PHE A 340 -22.00 -14.61 -5.78
N ARG A 341 -22.20 -13.37 -5.30
CA ARG A 341 -23.28 -12.50 -5.77
C ARG A 341 -23.12 -12.08 -7.24
N GLN A 342 -21.88 -11.82 -7.66
CA GLN A 342 -21.59 -11.33 -9.01
C GLN A 342 -21.78 -12.42 -10.07
N HIS A 343 -21.38 -13.64 -9.80
CA HIS A 343 -21.26 -14.73 -10.77
C HIS A 343 -22.29 -15.86 -10.54
N PHE A 344 -22.40 -16.40 -9.33
CA PHE A 344 -23.25 -17.55 -9.05
C PHE A 344 -24.74 -17.22 -8.93
N GLU A 345 -25.11 -16.14 -8.28
CA GLU A 345 -26.53 -15.77 -8.13
C GLU A 345 -27.17 -15.39 -9.46
N LYS A 346 -26.40 -14.86 -10.39
CA LYS A 346 -26.85 -14.52 -11.74
C LYS A 346 -27.04 -15.74 -12.64
N ASP A 347 -26.20 -16.76 -12.48
CA ASP A 347 -26.32 -18.03 -13.22
C ASP A 347 -27.22 -19.04 -12.48
N ARG A 348 -28.51 -19.01 -12.81
CA ARG A 348 -29.51 -19.93 -12.24
C ARG A 348 -29.20 -21.40 -12.50
N ALA A 349 -28.42 -21.73 -13.55
CA ALA A 349 -28.09 -23.10 -13.89
C ALA A 349 -27.06 -23.68 -12.94
N LEU A 350 -26.06 -22.88 -12.53
CA LEU A 350 -25.05 -23.25 -11.55
C LEU A 350 -25.59 -23.22 -10.12
N SER A 351 -26.32 -22.17 -9.74
CA SER A 351 -26.84 -22.04 -8.38
C SER A 351 -27.79 -23.15 -7.96
N ARG A 352 -28.46 -23.82 -8.93
CA ARG A 352 -29.30 -24.99 -8.68
C ARG A 352 -28.51 -26.28 -8.45
N ARG A 353 -27.23 -26.32 -8.80
CA ARG A 353 -26.39 -27.52 -8.71
C ARG A 353 -25.46 -27.49 -7.52
N PHE A 354 -25.10 -26.31 -7.06
CA PHE A 354 -24.28 -26.13 -5.88
C PHE A 354 -25.14 -25.89 -4.63
N GLN A 355 -24.65 -26.37 -3.50
CA GLN A 355 -25.21 -26.07 -2.18
C GLN A 355 -24.25 -25.13 -1.46
N LYS A 356 -24.69 -23.92 -1.22
CA LYS A 356 -23.92 -22.93 -0.45
C LYS A 356 -23.71 -23.42 0.99
N ILE A 357 -22.46 -23.30 1.44
CA ILE A 357 -22.02 -23.51 2.81
C ILE A 357 -21.28 -22.23 3.23
N ASP A 358 -21.80 -21.51 4.19
CA ASP A 358 -21.19 -20.30 4.69
C ASP A 358 -20.02 -20.64 5.62
N VAL A 359 -18.84 -20.03 5.33
CA VAL A 359 -17.63 -20.15 6.13
C VAL A 359 -17.35 -18.80 6.78
N SER A 360 -17.72 -18.68 8.04
CA SER A 360 -17.53 -17.46 8.81
C SER A 360 -16.09 -17.34 9.37
N GLU A 361 -15.70 -16.12 9.70
CA GLU A 361 -14.45 -15.88 10.44
C GLU A 361 -14.50 -16.59 11.80
N PRO A 362 -13.47 -17.40 12.18
CA PRO A 362 -13.45 -18.09 13.46
C PRO A 362 -13.33 -17.08 14.61
N THR A 363 -13.81 -17.49 15.79
CA THR A 363 -13.65 -16.69 17.00
C THR A 363 -12.15 -16.58 17.39
N VAL A 364 -11.82 -15.61 18.24
CA VAL A 364 -10.44 -15.47 18.78
C VAL A 364 -10.03 -16.75 19.50
N GLU A 365 -10.94 -17.36 20.28
CA GLU A 365 -10.67 -18.60 21.02
C GLU A 365 -10.40 -19.78 20.08
N ASP A 366 -11.20 -19.94 19.03
CA ASP A 366 -11.00 -21.01 18.04
C ASP A 366 -9.74 -20.78 17.22
N SER A 367 -9.43 -19.53 16.86
CA SER A 367 -8.17 -19.19 16.22
C SER A 367 -6.93 -19.53 17.08
N VAL A 368 -7.00 -19.33 18.39
CA VAL A 368 -5.93 -19.79 19.30
C VAL A 368 -5.77 -21.30 19.27
N LYS A 369 -6.89 -22.07 19.17
CA LYS A 369 -6.81 -23.54 19.05
C LYS A 369 -6.20 -23.93 17.70
N ILE A 370 -6.60 -23.27 16.61
CA ILE A 370 -6.04 -23.48 15.26
C ILE A 370 -4.52 -23.26 15.28
N LEU A 371 -4.07 -22.11 15.78
CA LEU A 371 -2.64 -21.80 15.82
C LEU A 371 -1.86 -22.76 16.73
N LYS A 372 -2.44 -23.23 17.84
CA LYS A 372 -1.83 -24.25 18.69
C LYS A 372 -1.61 -25.56 17.95
N GLY A 373 -2.53 -25.94 17.08
CA GLY A 373 -2.41 -27.14 16.27
C GLY A 373 -1.39 -27.00 15.13
N LEU A 374 -1.29 -25.82 14.53
CA LEU A 374 -0.33 -25.51 13.48
C LEU A 374 1.10 -25.24 14.03
N LYS A 375 1.21 -24.88 15.31
CA LYS A 375 2.47 -24.52 15.97
C LYS A 375 3.62 -25.51 15.71
N PRO A 376 3.47 -26.86 15.80
CA PRO A 376 4.58 -27.79 15.58
C PRO A 376 5.20 -27.66 14.18
N TYR A 377 4.40 -27.42 13.15
CA TYR A 377 4.84 -27.29 11.76
C TYR A 377 5.69 -26.02 11.55
N PHE A 378 5.26 -24.89 12.13
CA PHE A 378 6.04 -23.64 12.09
C PHE A 378 7.29 -23.71 12.97
N GLU A 379 7.27 -24.44 14.09
CA GLU A 379 8.43 -24.67 14.94
C GLU A 379 9.49 -25.50 14.21
N GLU A 380 9.08 -26.51 13.46
CA GLU A 380 9.95 -27.35 12.65
C GLU A 380 10.53 -26.56 11.47
N HIS A 381 9.69 -25.82 10.76
CA HIS A 381 10.11 -25.03 9.59
C HIS A 381 11.16 -23.96 9.93
N HIS A 382 10.99 -23.26 11.04
CA HIS A 382 11.87 -22.15 11.46
C HIS A 382 12.96 -22.52 12.45
N ASP A 383 13.04 -23.78 12.93
CA ASP A 383 13.94 -24.25 14.01
C ASP A 383 13.86 -23.38 15.27
N ILE A 384 12.65 -23.06 15.72
CA ILE A 384 12.35 -22.23 16.88
C ILE A 384 11.21 -22.81 17.70
N LYS A 385 10.95 -22.24 18.89
CA LYS A 385 9.81 -22.60 19.74
C LYS A 385 8.95 -21.37 20.04
N TYR A 386 7.63 -21.50 19.92
CA TYR A 386 6.69 -20.47 20.33
C TYR A 386 6.16 -20.77 21.75
N THR A 387 6.12 -19.74 22.61
CA THR A 387 5.45 -19.87 23.91
C THR A 387 3.93 -19.87 23.73
N ALA A 388 3.19 -20.40 24.73
CA ALA A 388 1.74 -20.35 24.71
C ALA A 388 1.21 -18.91 24.68
N ASP A 389 1.91 -18.00 25.37
CA ASP A 389 1.58 -16.57 25.38
C ASP A 389 1.85 -15.91 24.02
N ALA A 390 2.89 -16.33 23.29
CA ALA A 390 3.16 -15.84 21.94
C ALA A 390 2.00 -16.17 20.99
N ILE A 391 1.51 -17.41 20.99
CA ILE A 391 0.37 -17.85 20.17
C ILE A 391 -0.89 -17.06 20.52
N LYS A 392 -1.18 -16.91 21.81
CA LYS A 392 -2.33 -16.13 22.27
C LYS A 392 -2.22 -14.66 21.85
N SER A 393 -1.05 -14.05 22.06
CA SER A 393 -0.78 -12.67 21.67
C SER A 393 -0.88 -12.48 20.14
N ALA A 394 -0.40 -13.43 19.33
CA ALA A 394 -0.50 -13.37 17.88
C ALA A 394 -1.97 -13.25 17.41
N VAL A 395 -2.88 -14.04 18.00
CA VAL A 395 -4.30 -13.98 17.67
C VAL A 395 -4.96 -12.70 18.20
N GLU A 396 -4.78 -12.37 19.48
CA GLU A 396 -5.42 -11.22 20.11
C GLU A 396 -4.98 -9.89 19.48
N LEU A 397 -3.67 -9.75 19.23
CA LEU A 397 -3.11 -8.51 18.67
C LEU A 397 -3.43 -8.38 17.18
N SER A 398 -3.36 -9.47 16.41
CA SER A 398 -3.76 -9.43 15.00
C SER A 398 -5.26 -9.15 14.86
N ALA A 399 -6.11 -9.71 15.72
CA ALA A 399 -7.54 -9.41 15.73
C ALA A 399 -7.82 -7.93 16.02
N ARG A 400 -7.01 -7.30 16.89
CA ARG A 400 -7.19 -5.92 17.33
C ARG A 400 -6.61 -4.89 16.38
N TYR A 401 -5.47 -5.18 15.77
CA TYR A 401 -4.67 -4.18 15.04
C TYR A 401 -4.58 -4.41 13.52
N ILE A 402 -4.83 -5.64 13.04
CA ILE A 402 -4.80 -5.97 11.60
C ILE A 402 -6.24 -6.14 11.12
N ASN A 403 -6.79 -5.14 10.44
CA ASN A 403 -8.20 -5.11 10.05
C ASN A 403 -8.46 -5.45 8.58
N ASP A 404 -7.43 -5.41 7.74
CA ASP A 404 -7.48 -5.68 6.31
C ASP A 404 -7.60 -7.17 5.97
N ARG A 405 -7.29 -8.06 6.92
CA ARG A 405 -7.33 -9.51 6.78
C ARG A 405 -8.18 -10.17 7.87
N LYS A 406 -8.56 -11.41 7.63
CA LYS A 406 -9.40 -12.20 8.53
C LYS A 406 -8.60 -13.23 9.32
N LEU A 407 -9.12 -13.61 10.48
CA LEU A 407 -8.64 -14.78 11.21
C LEU A 407 -9.04 -16.06 10.46
N PRO A 408 -8.22 -17.15 10.53
CA PRO A 408 -6.96 -17.27 11.25
C PRO A 408 -5.74 -16.76 10.47
N ASP A 409 -5.87 -16.47 9.19
CA ASP A 409 -4.80 -16.16 8.23
C ASP A 409 -3.86 -15.07 8.73
N LYS A 410 -4.40 -13.91 9.14
CA LYS A 410 -3.58 -12.81 9.69
C LYS A 410 -2.77 -13.18 10.94
N ALA A 411 -3.25 -14.13 11.74
CA ALA A 411 -2.52 -14.57 12.93
C ALA A 411 -1.46 -15.64 12.58
N ILE A 412 -1.71 -16.44 11.54
CA ILE A 412 -0.74 -17.36 10.94
C ILE A 412 0.42 -16.55 10.36
N ASP A 413 0.14 -15.53 9.55
CA ASP A 413 1.17 -14.64 9.00
C ASP A 413 2.05 -14.03 10.10
N VAL A 414 1.46 -13.62 11.22
CA VAL A 414 2.22 -13.04 12.35
C VAL A 414 3.20 -14.04 12.96
N ILE A 415 2.81 -15.30 13.16
CA ILE A 415 3.74 -16.31 13.70
C ILE A 415 4.81 -16.70 12.69
N ASP A 416 4.44 -16.81 11.42
CA ASP A 416 5.36 -17.11 10.33
C ASP A 416 6.42 -16.00 10.15
N GLU A 417 5.98 -14.72 10.07
CA GLU A 417 6.90 -13.57 9.99
C GLU A 417 7.79 -13.46 11.24
N ALA A 418 7.27 -13.81 12.43
CA ALA A 418 8.07 -13.83 13.66
C ALA A 418 9.18 -14.89 13.62
N GLY A 419 8.89 -16.04 13.02
CA GLY A 419 9.88 -17.09 12.75
C GLY A 419 10.91 -16.64 11.72
N ALA A 420 10.45 -16.17 10.57
CA ALA A 420 11.29 -15.69 9.48
C ALA A 420 12.22 -14.54 9.91
N ALA A 421 11.76 -13.64 10.78
CA ALA A 421 12.57 -12.55 11.31
C ALA A 421 13.83 -13.05 12.06
N GLN A 422 13.82 -14.25 12.64
CA GLN A 422 15.00 -14.81 13.31
C GLN A 422 16.07 -15.23 12.30
N HIS A 423 15.71 -15.61 11.08
CA HIS A 423 16.68 -15.94 10.05
C HIS A 423 17.48 -14.72 9.55
N LEU A 424 16.92 -13.51 9.68
CA LEU A 424 17.61 -12.26 9.34
C LEU A 424 18.62 -11.81 10.40
N VAL A 425 18.56 -12.38 11.61
CA VAL A 425 19.48 -12.04 12.72
C VAL A 425 20.72 -12.93 12.64
N ALA A 426 21.91 -12.36 12.93
CA ALA A 426 23.15 -13.10 13.00
C ALA A 426 23.01 -14.29 13.96
N GLU A 427 23.56 -15.44 13.58
CA GLU A 427 23.38 -16.75 14.26
C GLU A 427 23.62 -16.71 15.77
N SER A 428 24.65 -15.94 16.21
CA SER A 428 24.99 -15.74 17.62
C SER A 428 23.95 -14.94 18.43
N LYS A 429 23.01 -14.25 17.75
CA LYS A 429 21.96 -13.41 18.37
C LYS A 429 20.55 -13.97 18.14
N ARG A 430 20.41 -15.08 17.40
CA ARG A 430 19.11 -15.73 17.14
C ARG A 430 18.49 -16.24 18.43
N ARG A 431 17.22 -15.94 18.62
CA ARG A 431 16.45 -16.47 19.74
C ARG A 431 15.79 -17.77 19.34
N LYS A 432 16.05 -18.85 20.05
CA LYS A 432 15.40 -20.16 19.85
C LYS A 432 13.97 -20.21 20.41
N THR A 433 13.55 -19.21 21.15
CA THR A 433 12.19 -19.16 21.72
C THR A 433 11.60 -17.78 21.51
N ILE A 434 10.42 -17.75 20.89
CA ILE A 434 9.64 -16.54 20.60
C ILE A 434 8.57 -16.40 21.67
N GLY A 435 8.56 -15.23 22.34
CA GLY A 435 7.57 -14.84 23.33
C GLY A 435 6.61 -13.76 22.82
N ALA A 436 5.77 -13.24 23.70
CA ALA A 436 4.81 -12.21 23.40
C ALA A 436 5.45 -10.91 22.87
N LYS A 437 6.65 -10.55 23.36
CA LYS A 437 7.35 -9.32 22.93
C LYS A 437 7.79 -9.35 21.47
N GLU A 438 8.26 -10.48 20.99
CA GLU A 438 8.64 -10.65 19.59
C GLU A 438 7.41 -10.56 18.67
N ILE A 439 6.30 -11.15 19.09
CA ILE A 439 5.01 -11.04 18.41
C ILE A 439 4.50 -9.59 18.38
N GLU A 440 4.58 -8.88 19.52
CA GLU A 440 4.24 -7.46 19.60
C GLU A 440 5.03 -6.62 18.60
N ALA A 441 6.33 -6.88 18.45
CA ALA A 441 7.19 -6.17 17.50
C ALA A 441 6.80 -6.45 16.04
N VAL A 442 6.44 -7.70 15.72
CA VAL A 442 6.00 -8.09 14.37
C VAL A 442 4.64 -7.48 14.06
N VAL A 443 3.67 -7.58 14.96
CA VAL A 443 2.35 -6.95 14.77
C VAL A 443 2.49 -5.44 14.61
N ALA A 444 3.35 -4.79 15.40
CA ALA A 444 3.63 -3.37 15.28
C ALA A 444 4.12 -2.99 13.86
N LYS A 445 5.00 -3.82 13.30
CA LYS A 445 5.53 -3.62 11.95
C LYS A 445 4.47 -3.84 10.87
N ILE A 446 3.69 -4.92 10.95
CA ILE A 446 2.62 -5.22 9.99
C ILE A 446 1.53 -4.16 10.04
N ALA A 447 1.06 -3.81 11.24
CA ALA A 447 0.01 -2.82 11.45
C ALA A 447 0.49 -1.36 11.33
N ARG A 448 1.80 -1.14 11.08
CA ARG A 448 2.44 0.18 10.97
C ARG A 448 2.20 1.09 12.18
N ILE A 449 2.26 0.50 13.37
CA ILE A 449 2.13 1.21 14.64
C ILE A 449 3.45 1.16 15.41
N PRO A 450 3.76 2.19 16.21
CA PRO A 450 4.92 2.14 17.07
C PRO A 450 4.86 0.94 18.03
N PRO A 451 5.96 0.19 18.21
CA PRO A 451 5.98 -0.99 19.08
C PRO A 451 5.51 -0.72 20.52
N LYS A 452 5.71 0.51 21.02
CA LYS A 452 5.25 0.96 22.34
C LYS A 452 3.73 0.93 22.52
N ASN A 453 2.96 1.07 21.43
CA ASN A 453 1.50 1.07 21.47
C ASN A 453 0.89 -0.35 21.46
N VAL A 454 1.69 -1.36 21.20
CA VAL A 454 1.28 -2.78 21.21
C VAL A 454 1.62 -3.42 22.55
N SER A 455 2.63 -2.88 23.25
CA SER A 455 3.08 -3.38 24.55
C SER A 455 2.22 -2.83 25.72
N LYS A 456 2.28 -3.50 26.86
CA LYS A 456 1.63 -3.06 28.12
C LYS A 456 2.11 -1.69 28.65
N ASP A 457 3.14 -1.10 28.04
CA ASP A 457 3.66 0.23 28.38
C ASP A 457 2.75 1.41 27.94
N ASP A 458 1.68 1.13 27.19
CA ASP A 458 0.65 2.15 26.80
C ASP A 458 0.06 2.87 28.03
N ALA A 459 -0.05 2.17 29.16
CA ALA A 459 -0.55 2.74 30.40
C ALA A 459 0.36 3.84 30.97
N THR A 460 1.69 3.73 30.82
CA THR A 460 2.65 4.75 31.27
C THR A 460 2.61 5.98 30.38
N VAL A 461 2.54 5.80 29.07
CA VAL A 461 2.41 6.91 28.11
C VAL A 461 1.12 7.68 28.35
N LEU A 462 0.01 6.99 28.58
CA LEU A 462 -1.28 7.63 28.90
C LEU A 462 -1.30 8.31 30.26
N LYS A 463 -0.55 7.79 31.25
CA LYS A 463 -0.44 8.41 32.57
C LYS A 463 0.25 9.79 32.47
N ASP A 464 1.31 9.86 31.68
CA ASP A 464 2.16 11.06 31.55
C ASP A 464 1.72 11.99 30.41
N LEU A 465 0.70 11.60 29.61
CA LEU A 465 0.21 12.34 28.44
C LEU A 465 -0.14 13.79 28.76
N GLU A 466 -0.90 14.02 29.83
CA GLU A 466 -1.33 15.35 30.25
C GLU A 466 -0.14 16.25 30.63
N ALA A 467 0.78 15.73 31.44
CA ALA A 467 1.97 16.47 31.85
C ALA A 467 2.89 16.78 30.66
N SER A 468 3.02 15.82 29.72
CA SER A 468 3.84 15.98 28.52
C SER A 468 3.25 17.03 27.56
N LEU A 469 1.94 17.03 27.37
CA LEU A 469 1.26 18.06 26.56
C LEU A 469 1.36 19.46 27.17
N LYS A 470 1.17 19.58 28.49
CA LYS A 470 1.27 20.87 29.21
C LYS A 470 2.69 21.48 29.18
N ARG A 471 3.74 20.64 29.05
CA ARG A 471 5.13 21.11 28.89
C ARG A 471 5.38 21.78 27.54
N VAL A 472 4.60 21.45 26.51
CA VAL A 472 4.86 21.90 25.15
C VAL A 472 3.81 22.90 24.66
N VAL A 473 2.58 22.79 25.15
CA VAL A 473 1.48 23.71 24.80
C VAL A 473 1.09 24.50 26.02
N PHE A 474 1.26 25.84 25.95
CA PHE A 474 1.06 26.75 27.06
C PHE A 474 -0.32 27.37 27.04
N GLY A 475 -0.89 27.63 28.23
CA GLY A 475 -2.12 28.38 28.43
C GLY A 475 -3.41 27.65 28.02
N GLN A 476 -3.35 26.34 27.79
CA GLN A 476 -4.52 25.53 27.41
C GLN A 476 -4.72 24.35 28.37
N ASP A 477 -4.42 24.53 29.64
CA ASP A 477 -4.44 23.47 30.65
C ASP A 477 -5.78 22.75 30.75
N ASN A 478 -6.89 23.50 30.73
CA ASN A 478 -8.24 22.93 30.77
C ASN A 478 -8.56 22.05 29.53
N ALA A 479 -8.19 22.55 28.35
CA ALA A 479 -8.39 21.81 27.09
C ALA A 479 -7.56 20.54 27.07
N ILE A 480 -6.30 20.59 27.52
CA ILE A 480 -5.41 19.43 27.60
C ILE A 480 -5.92 18.41 28.62
N THR A 481 -6.38 18.86 29.78
CA THR A 481 -6.95 17.97 30.81
C THR A 481 -8.21 17.26 30.30
N ALA A 482 -9.14 18.00 29.66
CA ALA A 482 -10.33 17.43 29.06
C ALA A 482 -9.99 16.40 27.95
N LEU A 483 -9.08 16.75 27.04
CA LEU A 483 -8.63 15.84 25.98
C LEU A 483 -7.98 14.57 26.54
N SER A 484 -7.05 14.74 27.50
CA SER A 484 -6.35 13.60 28.11
C SER A 484 -7.29 12.67 28.83
N SER A 485 -8.30 13.20 29.53
CA SER A 485 -9.33 12.43 30.22
C SER A 485 -10.20 11.63 29.23
N ALA A 486 -10.62 12.26 28.14
CA ALA A 486 -11.41 11.63 27.10
C ALA A 486 -10.64 10.49 26.41
N ILE A 487 -9.35 10.70 26.09
CA ILE A 487 -8.48 9.67 25.50
C ILE A 487 -8.26 8.50 26.49
N LYS A 488 -8.04 8.79 27.78
CA LYS A 488 -7.90 7.74 28.81
C LYS A 488 -9.16 6.89 28.91
N LEU A 489 -10.35 7.51 28.89
CA LEU A 489 -11.63 6.80 28.90
C LEU A 489 -11.78 5.88 27.69
N ALA A 490 -11.48 6.38 26.49
CA ALA A 490 -11.56 5.60 25.26
C ALA A 490 -10.60 4.40 25.26
N ARG A 491 -9.36 4.60 25.74
CA ARG A 491 -8.34 3.55 25.80
C ARG A 491 -8.58 2.54 26.93
N ALA A 492 -9.34 2.90 27.96
CA ALA A 492 -9.76 1.98 29.02
C ALA A 492 -10.78 0.90 28.54
N GLY A 493 -11.23 0.96 27.29
CA GLY A 493 -12.16 0.00 26.72
C GLY A 493 -13.64 0.28 27.06
N LEU A 494 -13.94 1.45 27.60
CA LEU A 494 -15.30 1.86 27.98
C LEU A 494 -16.09 2.49 26.82
N ARG A 495 -15.55 2.44 25.61
CA ARG A 495 -16.20 2.91 24.37
C ARG A 495 -16.92 1.78 23.64
N GLU A 496 -17.81 2.13 22.71
CA GLU A 496 -18.40 1.20 21.76
C GLU A 496 -17.33 0.69 20.78
N PRO A 497 -17.20 -0.65 20.57
CA PRO A 497 -16.12 -1.22 19.75
C PRO A 497 -16.15 -0.80 18.28
N GLU A 498 -17.32 -0.39 17.79
CA GLU A 498 -17.54 -0.06 16.37
C GLU A 498 -17.22 1.40 16.03
N LYS A 499 -16.97 2.26 17.01
CA LYS A 499 -16.70 3.70 16.80
C LYS A 499 -15.19 4.02 16.79
N PRO A 500 -14.77 5.18 16.24
CA PRO A 500 -13.39 5.69 16.34
C PRO A 500 -12.90 5.79 17.79
N ILE A 501 -11.59 5.92 18.01
CA ILE A 501 -11.02 6.09 19.36
C ILE A 501 -11.64 7.31 20.07
N GLY A 502 -11.88 8.38 19.33
CA GLY A 502 -12.56 9.55 19.84
C GLY A 502 -12.79 10.57 18.73
N ASN A 503 -13.91 11.30 18.88
CA ASN A 503 -14.38 12.34 17.97
C ASN A 503 -14.42 13.66 18.71
N TYR A 504 -13.41 14.52 18.52
CA TYR A 504 -13.22 15.75 19.29
C TYR A 504 -13.39 16.99 18.43
N LEU A 505 -14.14 17.97 18.93
CA LEU A 505 -14.24 19.29 18.33
C LEU A 505 -13.45 20.31 19.17
N PHE A 506 -12.41 20.89 18.58
CA PHE A 506 -11.61 21.96 19.18
C PHE A 506 -12.18 23.30 18.76
N ALA A 507 -12.85 23.98 19.67
CA ALA A 507 -13.47 25.28 19.43
C ALA A 507 -12.67 26.40 20.07
N GLY A 508 -12.62 27.58 19.44
CA GLY A 508 -11.96 28.77 19.99
C GLY A 508 -11.28 29.65 18.95
N PRO A 509 -10.71 30.79 19.34
CA PRO A 509 -10.09 31.74 18.43
C PRO A 509 -8.96 31.16 17.58
N THR A 510 -8.64 31.86 16.50
CA THR A 510 -7.50 31.47 15.63
C THR A 510 -6.18 31.74 16.38
N GLY A 511 -5.18 30.88 16.18
CA GLY A 511 -3.83 31.08 16.70
C GLY A 511 -3.64 30.77 18.17
N VAL A 512 -4.60 30.11 18.85
CA VAL A 512 -4.50 29.76 20.29
C VAL A 512 -3.86 28.39 20.54
N GLY A 513 -3.49 27.64 19.47
CA GLY A 513 -2.75 26.38 19.58
C GLY A 513 -3.56 25.10 19.32
N LYS A 514 -4.79 25.16 18.76
CA LYS A 514 -5.61 23.99 18.44
C LYS A 514 -4.87 22.93 17.59
N THR A 515 -4.31 23.35 16.46
CA THR A 515 -3.53 22.49 15.56
C THR A 515 -2.24 21.97 16.22
N GLU A 516 -1.62 22.79 17.08
CA GLU A 516 -0.40 22.38 17.81
C GLU A 516 -0.70 21.26 18.82
N VAL A 517 -1.83 21.33 19.55
CA VAL A 517 -2.25 20.25 20.46
C VAL A 517 -2.44 18.94 19.70
N ALA A 518 -3.09 18.96 18.53
CA ALA A 518 -3.28 17.77 17.70
C ALA A 518 -1.92 17.20 17.23
N LYS A 519 -0.98 18.05 16.82
CA LYS A 519 0.37 17.67 16.41
C LYS A 519 1.15 17.04 17.57
N GLN A 520 1.11 17.67 18.73
CA GLN A 520 1.82 17.16 19.91
C GLN A 520 1.18 15.87 20.43
N LEU A 521 -0.14 15.74 20.35
CA LEU A 521 -0.84 14.50 20.68
C LEU A 521 -0.37 13.34 19.79
N ALA A 522 -0.32 13.54 18.48
CA ALA A 522 0.17 12.54 17.54
C ALA A 522 1.62 12.13 17.85
N SER A 523 2.49 13.12 18.12
CA SER A 523 3.88 12.89 18.49
C SER A 523 4.04 12.12 19.80
N GLN A 524 3.26 12.45 20.84
CA GLN A 524 3.32 11.75 22.13
C GLN A 524 2.79 10.32 22.06
N LEU A 525 1.73 10.10 21.27
CA LEU A 525 1.19 8.77 21.00
C LEU A 525 2.06 7.99 19.99
N GLY A 526 3.01 8.66 19.32
CA GLY A 526 3.86 8.05 18.30
C GLY A 526 3.09 7.59 17.06
N VAL A 527 1.99 8.25 16.72
CA VAL A 527 1.18 7.96 15.54
C VAL A 527 1.27 9.08 14.51
N GLU A 528 0.93 8.79 13.27
CA GLU A 528 0.94 9.78 12.18
C GLU A 528 -0.13 10.84 12.40
N LEU A 529 0.19 12.10 12.02
CA LEU A 529 -0.77 13.19 11.95
C LEU A 529 -1.18 13.42 10.50
N MET A 530 -2.42 13.06 10.16
CA MET A 530 -3.03 13.38 8.87
C MET A 530 -3.82 14.67 9.02
N ARG A 531 -3.50 15.69 8.21
CA ARG A 531 -4.17 16.99 8.24
C ARG A 531 -4.83 17.30 6.91
N PHE A 532 -6.10 17.66 6.96
CA PHE A 532 -6.87 18.20 5.84
C PHE A 532 -7.41 19.57 6.22
N ASP A 533 -7.16 20.57 5.38
CA ASP A 533 -7.72 21.91 5.53
C ASP A 533 -9.07 21.96 4.79
N MET A 534 -10.14 22.13 5.53
CA MET A 534 -11.49 22.09 5.00
C MET A 534 -11.82 23.29 4.10
N SER A 535 -11.01 24.33 4.12
CA SER A 535 -11.13 25.43 3.15
C SER A 535 -10.87 24.98 1.70
N GLU A 536 -10.14 23.89 1.48
CA GLU A 536 -9.95 23.28 0.14
C GLU A 536 -11.15 22.43 -0.30
N TYR A 537 -12.06 22.09 0.59
CA TYR A 537 -13.23 21.21 0.37
C TYR A 537 -14.57 21.93 0.53
N MET A 538 -14.61 23.21 0.14
CA MET A 538 -15.84 24.04 0.17
C MET A 538 -16.79 23.66 -0.96
N GLU A 539 -16.30 23.16 -2.06
CA GLU A 539 -17.07 22.84 -3.26
C GLU A 539 -17.33 21.33 -3.40
N LYS A 540 -18.50 20.96 -3.94
CA LYS A 540 -18.93 19.56 -4.07
C LYS A 540 -17.94 18.68 -4.83
N HIS A 541 -17.32 19.19 -5.89
CA HIS A 541 -16.35 18.41 -6.65
C HIS A 541 -15.04 18.17 -5.87
N ALA A 542 -14.69 19.05 -4.93
CA ALA A 542 -13.53 18.83 -4.08
C ALA A 542 -13.75 17.70 -3.07
N VAL A 543 -15.00 17.47 -2.64
CA VAL A 543 -15.35 16.35 -1.72
C VAL A 543 -15.06 15.01 -2.37
N SER A 544 -15.23 14.88 -3.69
CA SER A 544 -14.91 13.64 -4.43
C SER A 544 -13.41 13.28 -4.33
N ARG A 545 -12.52 14.22 -4.09
CA ARG A 545 -11.09 13.94 -3.85
C ARG A 545 -10.83 13.27 -2.49
N LEU A 546 -11.72 13.48 -1.50
CA LEU A 546 -11.60 12.83 -0.19
C LEU A 546 -11.98 11.35 -0.21
N ILE A 547 -13.05 10.99 -0.95
CA ILE A 547 -13.65 9.64 -0.93
C ILE A 547 -13.61 8.94 -2.29
N GLY A 548 -12.93 9.50 -3.29
CA GLY A 548 -12.91 9.01 -4.67
C GLY A 548 -14.05 9.56 -5.53
N ALA A 549 -13.84 9.60 -6.85
CA ALA A 549 -14.86 10.04 -7.80
C ALA A 549 -15.87 8.89 -8.08
N PRO A 550 -17.17 9.20 -8.28
CA PRO A 550 -18.14 8.20 -8.69
C PRO A 550 -17.81 7.59 -10.06
N PRO A 551 -18.24 6.35 -10.36
CA PRO A 551 -18.07 5.73 -11.66
C PRO A 551 -18.60 6.60 -12.78
N GLY A 552 -17.79 6.79 -13.82
CA GLY A 552 -18.14 7.64 -14.99
C GLY A 552 -17.60 9.07 -14.95
N TYR A 553 -16.94 9.48 -13.86
CA TYR A 553 -16.23 10.76 -13.79
C TYR A 553 -14.72 10.59 -14.01
N VAL A 554 -14.07 11.65 -14.51
CA VAL A 554 -12.61 11.67 -14.70
C VAL A 554 -11.92 11.48 -13.35
N GLY A 555 -10.99 10.51 -13.26
CA GLY A 555 -10.28 10.17 -12.01
C GLY A 555 -10.99 9.13 -11.13
N PHE A 556 -12.01 8.43 -11.63
CA PHE A 556 -12.70 7.34 -10.93
C PHE A 556 -11.76 6.21 -10.46
N ASP A 557 -10.68 5.93 -11.21
CA ASP A 557 -9.68 4.93 -10.80
C ASP A 557 -8.75 5.40 -9.67
N GLN A 558 -8.79 6.69 -9.32
CA GLN A 558 -8.02 7.24 -8.20
C GLN A 558 -8.83 7.09 -6.90
N GLY A 559 -8.22 6.46 -5.89
CA GLY A 559 -8.79 6.36 -4.55
C GLY A 559 -9.01 7.73 -3.91
N GLY A 560 -9.79 7.79 -2.84
CA GLY A 560 -9.97 9.02 -2.08
C GLY A 560 -8.76 9.32 -1.19
N MET A 561 -8.33 10.57 -1.13
CA MET A 561 -7.17 10.98 -0.31
C MET A 561 -7.35 10.65 1.18
N LEU A 562 -8.57 10.77 1.69
CA LEU A 562 -8.91 10.43 3.08
C LEU A 562 -8.90 8.91 3.30
N THR A 563 -9.56 8.17 2.42
CA THR A 563 -9.66 6.71 2.53
C THR A 563 -8.31 6.03 2.34
N ASP A 564 -7.56 6.42 1.31
CA ASP A 564 -6.22 5.86 1.06
C ASP A 564 -5.22 6.23 2.16
N GLY A 565 -5.30 7.46 2.68
CA GLY A 565 -4.44 7.89 3.76
C GLY A 565 -4.66 7.11 5.05
N VAL A 566 -5.92 6.85 5.42
CA VAL A 566 -6.27 6.05 6.60
C VAL A 566 -5.94 4.57 6.39
N ASP A 567 -6.10 4.03 5.18
CA ASP A 567 -5.67 2.65 4.88
C ASP A 567 -4.16 2.49 4.98
N GLN A 568 -3.39 3.52 4.57
CA GLN A 568 -1.93 3.52 4.74
C GLN A 568 -1.50 3.66 6.19
N ASN A 569 -2.24 4.44 6.99
CA ASN A 569 -1.96 4.72 8.40
C ASN A 569 -3.22 4.49 9.26
N PRO A 570 -3.59 3.22 9.53
CA PRO A 570 -4.83 2.88 10.25
C PRO A 570 -4.88 3.42 11.69
N HIS A 571 -3.71 3.70 12.26
CA HIS A 571 -3.55 4.30 13.59
C HIS A 571 -3.01 5.71 13.43
N CYS A 572 -3.86 6.70 13.34
CA CYS A 572 -3.47 8.09 13.13
C CYS A 572 -4.34 9.07 13.95
N VAL A 573 -3.82 10.27 14.09
CA VAL A 573 -4.63 11.44 14.45
C VAL A 573 -5.07 12.12 13.16
N LEU A 574 -6.36 12.09 12.88
CA LEU A 574 -6.96 12.74 11.73
C LEU A 574 -7.43 14.13 12.14
N LEU A 575 -6.79 15.16 11.63
CA LEU A 575 -7.10 16.55 11.89
C LEU A 575 -7.82 17.17 10.68
N LEU A 576 -9.07 17.56 10.88
CA LEU A 576 -9.84 18.35 9.92
C LEU A 576 -9.87 19.80 10.40
N ASP A 577 -9.07 20.65 9.76
CA ASP A 577 -8.90 22.05 10.16
C ASP A 577 -9.99 22.93 9.54
N GLU A 578 -10.57 23.86 10.32
CA GLU A 578 -11.64 24.79 9.90
C GLU A 578 -12.90 24.10 9.35
N ILE A 579 -13.42 23.12 10.11
CA ILE A 579 -14.55 22.25 9.68
C ILE A 579 -15.80 23.03 9.26
N GLU A 580 -16.04 24.24 9.83
CA GLU A 580 -17.16 25.10 9.47
C GLU A 580 -17.13 25.58 8.01
N LYS A 581 -16.01 25.48 7.32
CA LYS A 581 -15.87 25.83 5.90
C LYS A 581 -16.17 24.66 4.96
N ALA A 582 -16.27 23.45 5.48
CA ALA A 582 -16.49 22.26 4.67
C ALA A 582 -17.86 22.26 3.96
N HIS A 583 -17.92 21.67 2.77
CA HIS A 583 -19.18 21.42 2.09
C HIS A 583 -20.09 20.50 2.95
N PRO A 584 -21.42 20.66 2.93
CA PRO A 584 -22.36 19.83 3.70
C PRO A 584 -22.19 18.32 3.51
N ASP A 585 -21.78 17.86 2.35
CA ASP A 585 -21.53 16.44 2.09
C ASP A 585 -20.39 15.87 2.94
N VAL A 586 -19.42 16.69 3.37
CA VAL A 586 -18.34 16.28 4.28
C VAL A 586 -18.93 15.89 5.65
N TYR A 587 -19.91 16.64 6.13
CA TYR A 587 -20.57 16.31 7.40
C TYR A 587 -21.27 14.95 7.32
N ASN A 588 -21.92 14.62 6.19
CA ASN A 588 -22.56 13.32 5.99
C ASN A 588 -21.55 12.17 6.04
N ILE A 589 -20.35 12.37 5.45
CA ILE A 589 -19.25 11.42 5.50
C ILE A 589 -18.78 11.23 6.95
N LEU A 590 -18.59 12.33 7.69
CA LEU A 590 -18.15 12.30 9.08
C LEU A 590 -19.19 11.63 10.00
N LEU A 591 -20.47 11.84 9.78
CA LEU A 591 -21.53 11.15 10.52
C LEU A 591 -21.41 9.63 10.36
N GLN A 592 -21.16 9.14 9.14
CA GLN A 592 -20.95 7.72 8.90
C GLN A 592 -19.70 7.19 9.61
N VAL A 593 -18.59 7.94 9.57
CA VAL A 593 -17.35 7.59 10.27
C VAL A 593 -17.57 7.54 11.78
N MET A 594 -18.22 8.56 12.37
CA MET A 594 -18.42 8.65 13.81
C MET A 594 -19.38 7.58 14.36
N ASP A 595 -20.39 7.15 13.57
CA ASP A 595 -21.36 6.14 14.01
C ASP A 595 -20.85 4.71 13.85
N HIS A 596 -20.22 4.41 12.73
CA HIS A 596 -19.90 3.04 12.34
C HIS A 596 -18.38 2.76 12.31
N GLY A 597 -17.53 3.76 12.51
CA GLY A 597 -16.09 3.61 12.42
C GLY A 597 -15.60 3.08 11.07
N LYS A 598 -16.42 3.21 10.03
CA LYS A 598 -16.12 2.72 8.67
C LYS A 598 -16.66 3.70 7.65
N LEU A 599 -15.92 3.83 6.55
CA LEU A 599 -16.34 4.63 5.40
C LEU A 599 -16.20 3.79 4.14
N THR A 600 -17.28 3.69 3.37
CA THR A 600 -17.24 3.03 2.07
C THR A 600 -17.06 4.08 0.98
N ASP A 601 -16.01 3.95 0.19
CA ASP A 601 -15.74 4.81 -0.95
C ASP A 601 -16.71 4.54 -2.12
N HIS A 602 -16.63 5.37 -3.15
CA HIS A 602 -17.49 5.20 -4.33
C HIS A 602 -17.14 3.93 -5.14
N ASN A 603 -15.98 3.32 -4.93
CA ASN A 603 -15.56 2.06 -5.53
C ASN A 603 -16.06 0.82 -4.75
N GLY A 604 -16.75 1.04 -3.64
CA GLY A 604 -17.24 -0.01 -2.76
C GLY A 604 -16.18 -0.59 -1.81
N ARG A 605 -15.00 0.04 -1.72
CA ARG A 605 -13.96 -0.30 -0.74
C ARG A 605 -14.31 0.31 0.61
N THR A 606 -14.24 -0.47 1.66
CA THR A 606 -14.54 -0.02 3.03
C THR A 606 -13.26 0.20 3.80
N THR A 607 -13.01 1.43 4.22
CA THR A 607 -11.88 1.86 5.05
C THR A 607 -12.28 1.89 6.52
N ASP A 608 -11.40 1.42 7.41
CA ASP A 608 -11.65 1.27 8.85
C ASP A 608 -11.07 2.45 9.64
N PHE A 609 -11.93 3.18 10.34
CA PHE A 609 -11.59 4.34 11.17
C PHE A 609 -11.60 4.03 12.67
N ARG A 610 -11.84 2.79 13.10
CA ARG A 610 -11.98 2.44 14.53
C ARG A 610 -10.74 2.73 15.38
N ASN A 611 -9.57 2.78 14.75
CA ASN A 611 -8.31 3.09 15.41
C ASN A 611 -7.84 4.54 15.18
N VAL A 612 -8.68 5.39 14.61
CA VAL A 612 -8.40 6.80 14.33
C VAL A 612 -8.86 7.67 15.50
N ILE A 613 -8.08 8.71 15.81
CA ILE A 613 -8.50 9.81 16.68
C ILE A 613 -8.90 10.96 15.77
N LEU A 614 -10.20 11.24 15.68
CA LEU A 614 -10.74 12.31 14.85
C LEU A 614 -10.75 13.62 15.64
N ILE A 615 -10.03 14.60 15.14
CA ILE A 615 -9.99 15.96 15.70
C ILE A 615 -10.47 16.92 14.61
N MET A 616 -11.46 17.72 14.94
CA MET A 616 -11.96 18.79 14.09
C MET A 616 -11.70 20.11 14.76
N THR A 617 -11.20 21.12 14.03
CA THR A 617 -11.05 22.47 14.60
C THR A 617 -12.12 23.41 14.05
N SER A 618 -12.59 24.30 14.88
CA SER A 618 -13.52 25.37 14.49
C SER A 618 -13.15 26.70 15.11
N ASN A 619 -13.39 27.77 14.36
CA ASN A 619 -13.30 29.14 14.82
C ASN A 619 -14.69 29.70 15.14
N ALA A 620 -15.74 28.87 15.18
CA ALA A 620 -17.08 29.27 15.57
C ALA A 620 -17.06 29.85 17.01
N GLY A 621 -17.71 30.98 17.22
CA GLY A 621 -17.69 31.74 18.50
C GLY A 621 -16.62 32.81 18.60
N ALA A 622 -15.50 32.71 17.87
CA ALA A 622 -14.44 33.71 17.94
C ALA A 622 -14.89 35.11 17.45
N ALA A 623 -15.76 35.16 16.45
CA ALA A 623 -16.29 36.41 15.92
C ALA A 623 -17.29 37.11 16.89
N GLU A 624 -17.95 36.36 17.75
CA GLU A 624 -18.87 36.88 18.76
C GLU A 624 -18.12 37.35 20.01
N GLN A 625 -17.03 36.69 20.39
CA GLN A 625 -16.12 37.12 21.45
C GLN A 625 -15.37 38.41 21.10
N ALA A 626 -15.13 38.68 19.81
CA ALA A 626 -14.48 39.91 19.34
C ALA A 626 -15.41 41.13 19.23
N LYS A 627 -16.73 40.92 19.35
CA LYS A 627 -17.67 42.05 19.44
C LYS A 627 -17.57 42.62 20.85
N GLU A 628 -16.97 43.81 20.97
CA GLU A 628 -16.97 44.60 22.21
C GLU A 628 -18.37 44.63 22.81
N ALA A 629 -18.49 44.18 24.04
CA ALA A 629 -19.74 44.30 24.80
C ALA A 629 -20.08 45.79 24.98
N ILE A 630 -20.96 46.30 24.14
CA ILE A 630 -21.57 47.62 24.35
C ILE A 630 -22.49 47.48 25.55
N GLY A 631 -22.01 47.81 26.77
CA GLY A 631 -22.80 47.80 27.99
C GLY A 631 -21.96 47.53 29.25
N PHE A 632 -22.18 48.36 30.26
CA PHE A 632 -21.55 48.32 31.57
C PHE A 632 -21.73 46.98 32.29
N GLY A 633 -20.63 46.32 32.62
CA GLY A 633 -20.57 45.26 33.63
C GLY A 633 -21.17 43.93 33.20
N ARG A 634 -20.37 43.06 32.55
CA ARG A 634 -20.68 41.65 32.47
C ARG A 634 -19.44 40.80 32.62
N ASP A 635 -19.46 39.98 33.64
CA ASP A 635 -18.63 38.77 33.72
C ASP A 635 -18.77 37.96 32.45
N ARG A 636 -17.64 37.43 31.91
CA ARG A 636 -17.61 36.54 30.78
C ARG A 636 -18.59 35.40 31.01
N ARG A 637 -19.66 35.34 30.23
CA ARG A 637 -20.64 34.25 30.31
C ARG A 637 -20.01 32.99 29.74
N THR A 638 -19.71 32.05 30.60
CA THR A 638 -19.55 30.62 30.26
C THR A 638 -20.83 30.16 29.57
N GLY A 639 -20.81 30.04 28.24
CA GLY A 639 -21.98 29.61 27.44
C GLY A 639 -22.12 30.26 26.08
N GLU A 640 -21.40 31.32 25.78
CA GLU A 640 -21.45 31.96 24.45
C GLU A 640 -20.79 31.11 23.36
N ASP A 641 -19.75 30.32 23.71
CA ASP A 641 -19.10 29.39 22.82
C ASP A 641 -20.03 28.23 22.47
N GLU A 642 -20.78 27.69 23.43
CA GLU A 642 -21.77 26.62 23.20
C GLU A 642 -22.91 27.10 22.29
N ALA A 643 -23.40 28.31 22.49
CA ALA A 643 -24.46 28.87 21.64
C ALA A 643 -23.99 29.09 20.19
N ALA A 644 -22.72 29.48 19.98
CA ALA A 644 -22.15 29.63 18.64
C ALA A 644 -21.95 28.26 17.94
N ILE A 645 -21.53 27.24 18.67
CA ILE A 645 -21.42 25.86 18.19
C ILE A 645 -22.79 25.31 17.84
N GLU A 646 -23.81 25.61 18.66
CA GLU A 646 -25.20 25.20 18.42
C GLU A 646 -25.80 25.79 17.14
N ARG A 647 -25.43 27.00 16.79
CA ARG A 647 -25.86 27.65 15.55
C ARG A 647 -25.13 27.12 14.31
N THR A 648 -23.87 26.74 14.48
CA THR A 648 -23.00 26.32 13.36
C THR A 648 -23.19 24.85 13.00
N PHE A 649 -23.36 23.99 14.00
CA PHE A 649 -23.43 22.54 13.81
C PHE A 649 -24.81 21.98 14.17
N THR A 650 -25.31 21.07 13.34
CA THR A 650 -26.59 20.42 13.57
C THR A 650 -26.60 19.61 14.88
N PRO A 651 -27.74 19.48 15.56
CA PRO A 651 -27.84 18.64 16.76
C PRO A 651 -27.37 17.20 16.52
N GLU A 652 -27.65 16.67 15.32
CA GLU A 652 -27.22 15.33 14.92
C GLU A 652 -25.71 15.16 14.92
N PHE A 653 -24.98 16.13 14.39
CA PHE A 653 -23.51 16.14 14.38
C PHE A 653 -22.93 16.28 15.79
N ARG A 654 -23.49 17.20 16.60
CA ARG A 654 -23.04 17.45 17.98
C ARG A 654 -23.18 16.22 18.89
N ASN A 655 -24.27 15.47 18.77
CA ASN A 655 -24.53 14.29 19.58
C ASN A 655 -23.57 13.10 19.29
N ARG A 656 -22.78 13.17 18.21
CA ARG A 656 -21.78 12.15 17.86
C ARG A 656 -20.37 12.53 18.28
N LEU A 657 -20.18 13.73 18.83
CA LEU A 657 -18.91 14.15 19.41
C LEU A 657 -18.75 13.57 20.80
N ASP A 658 -17.59 12.99 21.09
CA ASP A 658 -17.24 12.51 22.42
C ASP A 658 -16.95 13.68 23.38
N ALA A 659 -16.36 14.76 22.87
CA ALA A 659 -16.19 15.99 23.62
C ALA A 659 -16.01 17.21 22.70
N VAL A 660 -16.54 18.34 23.16
CA VAL A 660 -16.24 19.68 22.65
C VAL A 660 -15.21 20.31 23.59
N ILE A 661 -14.06 20.66 23.07
CA ILE A 661 -12.92 21.17 23.85
C ILE A 661 -12.69 22.63 23.50
N SER A 662 -13.01 23.51 24.44
CA SER A 662 -12.89 24.95 24.28
C SER A 662 -11.47 25.44 24.57
N PHE A 663 -10.91 26.22 23.65
CA PHE A 663 -9.60 26.85 23.74
C PHE A 663 -9.76 28.31 24.08
N ALA A 664 -9.13 28.75 25.18
CA ALA A 664 -9.16 30.11 25.63
C ALA A 664 -8.19 31.03 24.84
N PRO A 665 -8.47 32.34 24.73
CA PRO A 665 -7.50 33.31 24.25
C PRO A 665 -6.22 33.29 25.09
N LEU A 666 -5.06 33.52 24.44
CA LEU A 666 -3.77 33.49 25.12
C LEU A 666 -3.55 34.79 25.96
N GLY A 667 -3.19 34.62 27.22
CA GLY A 667 -2.76 35.74 28.08
C GLY A 667 -1.33 36.20 27.76
N LYS A 668 -0.96 37.42 28.20
CA LYS A 668 0.39 37.96 27.92
C LYS A 668 1.53 37.06 28.39
N ASP A 669 1.43 36.52 29.59
CA ASP A 669 2.46 35.61 30.13
C ASP A 669 2.61 34.33 29.29
N THR A 670 1.50 33.83 28.78
CA THR A 670 1.51 32.67 27.87
C THR A 670 2.18 33.01 26.55
N ILE A 671 1.94 34.22 26.02
CA ILE A 671 2.57 34.66 24.75
C ILE A 671 4.08 34.77 24.91
N LEU A 672 4.57 35.25 26.04
CA LEU A 672 6.01 35.29 26.37
C LEU A 672 6.61 33.87 26.35
N SER A 673 5.95 32.91 26.99
CA SER A 673 6.39 31.50 26.97
C SER A 673 6.37 30.91 25.55
N VAL A 674 5.43 31.32 24.70
CA VAL A 674 5.39 30.91 23.28
C VAL A 674 6.55 31.52 22.50
N VAL A 675 6.91 32.79 22.75
CA VAL A 675 8.09 33.44 22.15
C VAL A 675 9.36 32.68 22.52
N GLU A 676 9.56 32.38 23.81
CA GLU A 676 10.71 31.59 24.28
C GLU A 676 10.79 30.23 23.62
N LYS A 677 9.65 29.52 23.49
CA LYS A 677 9.59 28.25 22.79
C LYS A 677 10.05 28.37 21.33
N PHE A 678 9.59 29.38 20.59
CA PHE A 678 10.00 29.57 19.19
C PHE A 678 11.49 29.89 19.08
N VAL A 679 12.06 30.67 20.02
CA VAL A 679 13.50 30.95 20.03
C VAL A 679 14.30 29.70 20.38
N LEU A 680 13.88 28.89 21.36
CA LEU A 680 14.51 27.62 21.70
C LEU A 680 14.45 26.64 20.54
N GLN A 681 13.34 26.60 19.78
CA GLN A 681 13.26 25.76 18.56
C GLN A 681 14.22 26.23 17.47
N LEU A 682 14.42 27.55 17.34
CA LEU A 682 15.41 28.10 16.43
C LEU A 682 16.84 27.76 16.88
N GLU A 683 17.13 27.88 18.17
CA GLU A 683 18.42 27.51 18.75
C GLU A 683 18.73 26.02 18.52
N ALA A 684 17.74 25.14 18.72
CA ALA A 684 17.88 23.70 18.44
C ALA A 684 18.24 23.41 16.97
N GLN A 685 17.72 24.21 16.01
CA GLN A 685 18.08 24.09 14.58
C GLN A 685 19.51 24.55 14.28
N LEU A 686 20.08 25.38 15.16
CA LEU A 686 21.43 25.94 15.00
C LEU A 686 22.48 25.21 15.83
N MET A 687 22.08 24.21 16.61
CA MET A 687 22.98 23.43 17.48
C MET A 687 24.08 22.74 16.68
N ASP A 688 23.80 22.24 15.48
CA ASP A 688 24.78 21.62 14.58
C ASP A 688 25.85 22.63 14.06
N ARG A 689 25.59 23.94 14.23
CA ARG A 689 26.49 25.02 13.85
C ARG A 689 27.16 25.70 15.04
N ASP A 690 27.03 25.15 16.25
CA ASP A 690 27.57 25.70 17.49
C ASP A 690 27.11 27.15 17.76
N VAL A 691 25.85 27.49 17.44
CA VAL A 691 25.28 28.82 17.67
C VAL A 691 24.22 28.73 18.74
N THR A 692 24.37 29.56 19.81
CA THR A 692 23.39 29.72 20.89
C THR A 692 22.73 31.08 20.80
N ILE A 693 21.44 31.16 21.23
CA ILE A 693 20.64 32.38 21.19
C ILE A 693 20.27 32.81 22.62
N GLU A 694 20.73 33.96 23.05
CA GLU A 694 20.34 34.57 24.32
C GLU A 694 19.26 35.63 24.06
N LEU A 695 18.03 35.40 24.54
CA LEU A 695 16.92 36.33 24.41
C LEU A 695 16.82 37.21 25.68
N THR A 696 16.88 38.53 25.51
CA THR A 696 16.65 39.43 26.65
C THR A 696 15.16 39.57 26.96
N PRO A 697 14.73 39.77 28.22
CA PRO A 697 13.31 39.96 28.58
C PRO A 697 12.60 41.06 27.77
N LYS A 698 13.29 42.17 27.53
CA LYS A 698 12.76 43.28 26.71
C LYS A 698 12.55 42.89 25.25
N ALA A 699 13.39 42.03 24.71
CA ALA A 699 13.22 41.54 23.34
C ALA A 699 12.07 40.52 23.28
N ALA A 700 11.89 39.71 24.32
CA ALA A 700 10.74 38.80 24.42
C ALA A 700 9.41 39.57 24.47
N GLU A 701 9.33 40.63 25.30
CA GLU A 701 8.17 41.52 25.36
C GLU A 701 7.88 42.19 24.00
N TRP A 702 8.92 42.73 23.34
CA TRP A 702 8.77 43.34 22.02
C TRP A 702 8.27 42.36 20.95
N LEU A 703 8.80 41.14 20.93
CA LEU A 703 8.35 40.08 20.01
C LEU A 703 6.91 39.67 20.33
N ALA A 704 6.55 39.60 21.60
CA ALA A 704 5.19 39.29 22.03
C ALA A 704 4.18 40.34 21.57
N ASP A 705 4.50 41.65 21.82
CA ASP A 705 3.61 42.75 21.44
C ASP A 705 3.46 42.91 19.91
N LYS A 706 4.52 42.66 19.12
CA LYS A 706 4.47 42.70 17.65
C LYS A 706 3.91 41.45 17.04
N GLY A 707 4.09 40.30 17.70
CA GLY A 707 3.72 38.98 17.20
C GLY A 707 2.33 38.52 17.62
N TYR A 708 1.62 39.27 18.45
CA TYR A 708 0.26 38.97 18.88
C TYR A 708 -0.74 39.93 18.24
N ASP A 709 -1.85 39.41 17.78
CA ASP A 709 -3.00 40.15 17.26
C ASP A 709 -4.28 39.57 17.87
N ASP A 710 -5.17 40.43 18.38
CA ASP A 710 -6.40 39.97 19.04
C ASP A 710 -7.31 39.10 18.17
N LYS A 711 -7.24 39.24 16.83
CA LYS A 711 -8.03 38.45 15.87
C LYS A 711 -7.30 37.22 15.36
N MET A 712 -5.97 37.25 15.29
CA MET A 712 -5.13 36.21 14.72
C MET A 712 -4.35 35.40 15.78
N GLY A 713 -4.42 35.79 17.05
CA GLY A 713 -3.68 35.19 18.15
C GLY A 713 -2.16 35.25 17.96
N ALA A 714 -1.46 34.21 18.29
CA ALA A 714 -0.01 34.12 18.14
C ALA A 714 0.45 33.73 16.70
N ARG A 715 -0.46 33.66 15.72
CA ARG A 715 -0.13 33.25 14.31
C ARG A 715 0.90 34.20 13.65
N PRO A 716 0.89 35.53 13.85
CA PRO A 716 1.89 36.41 13.27
C PRO A 716 3.29 36.26 13.87
N LEU A 717 3.43 35.72 15.08
CA LEU A 717 4.70 35.59 15.80
C LEU A 717 5.79 34.88 14.98
N GLY A 718 5.44 33.82 14.26
CA GLY A 718 6.36 33.13 13.41
C GLY A 718 6.95 34.02 12.30
N ARG A 719 6.15 34.92 11.72
CA ARG A 719 6.61 35.91 10.71
C ARG A 719 7.51 36.98 11.33
N VAL A 720 7.16 37.46 12.50
CA VAL A 720 7.97 38.47 13.21
C VAL A 720 9.35 37.89 13.54
N ILE A 721 9.41 36.66 14.04
CA ILE A 721 10.68 35.97 14.30
C ILE A 721 11.46 35.76 12.99
N GLN A 722 10.77 35.40 11.91
CA GLN A 722 11.40 35.21 10.61
C GLN A 722 12.03 36.49 10.06
N GLU A 723 11.34 37.60 10.18
CA GLU A 723 11.79 38.90 9.65
C GLU A 723 12.91 39.52 10.50
N HIS A 724 12.74 39.50 11.83
CA HIS A 724 13.63 40.26 12.74
C HIS A 724 14.78 39.40 13.31
N ILE A 725 14.67 38.06 13.28
CA ILE A 725 15.72 37.18 13.80
C ILE A 725 16.28 36.30 12.69
N LYS A 726 15.45 35.48 11.99
CA LYS A 726 15.96 34.48 11.07
C LYS A 726 16.64 35.09 9.85
N LYS A 727 16.07 36.13 9.23
CA LYS A 727 16.68 36.75 8.03
C LYS A 727 18.05 37.37 8.32
N PRO A 728 18.22 38.26 9.34
CA PRO A 728 19.54 38.80 9.65
C PRO A 728 20.54 37.73 10.09
N LEU A 729 20.05 36.71 10.81
CA LEU A 729 20.89 35.59 11.26
C LEU A 729 21.40 34.72 10.10
N ALA A 730 20.59 34.54 9.06
CA ALA A 730 21.00 33.75 7.90
C ALA A 730 22.22 34.34 7.16
N GLU A 731 22.28 35.65 7.00
CA GLU A 731 23.42 36.33 6.40
C GLU A 731 24.69 36.16 7.23
N GLU A 732 24.58 36.33 8.57
CA GLU A 732 25.70 36.15 9.47
C GLU A 732 26.18 34.68 9.59
N LEU A 733 25.28 33.72 9.44
CA LEU A 733 25.61 32.30 9.41
C LEU A 733 26.30 31.85 8.12
N LEU A 734 25.96 32.49 7.00
CA LEU A 734 26.49 32.11 5.69
C LEU A 734 27.78 32.86 5.34
N PHE A 735 27.83 34.16 5.65
CA PHE A 735 28.86 35.06 5.17
C PHE A 735 29.53 35.91 6.25
N GLY A 736 28.94 35.87 7.47
CA GLY A 736 29.34 36.78 8.55
C GLY A 736 30.14 36.11 9.68
N ARG A 737 29.95 36.64 10.91
CA ARG A 737 30.71 36.26 12.10
C ARG A 737 30.37 34.90 12.68
N LEU A 738 29.19 34.34 12.36
CA LEU A 738 28.70 33.07 12.90
C LEU A 738 29.06 31.84 12.04
N THR A 739 29.90 32.01 11.04
CA THR A 739 30.37 30.88 10.20
C THR A 739 31.12 29.79 10.97
N LYS A 740 31.67 30.12 12.15
CA LYS A 740 32.40 29.22 13.07
C LYS A 740 31.69 29.00 14.41
N GLY A 741 30.40 29.31 14.46
CA GLY A 741 29.64 29.30 15.69
C GLY A 741 29.74 30.62 16.48
N GLY A 742 29.00 30.75 17.56
CA GLY A 742 28.99 31.95 18.42
C GLY A 742 27.73 32.09 19.24
N ILE A 743 27.64 33.23 19.97
CA ILE A 743 26.49 33.59 20.80
C ILE A 743 25.79 34.79 20.16
N VAL A 744 24.47 34.65 19.95
CA VAL A 744 23.61 35.71 19.42
C VAL A 744 22.77 36.28 20.56
N LYS A 745 23.05 37.52 20.97
CA LYS A 745 22.25 38.21 21.95
C LYS A 745 21.17 39.03 21.25
N VAL A 746 19.91 38.66 21.49
CA VAL A 746 18.74 39.38 20.98
C VAL A 746 18.29 40.39 21.97
N GLY A 747 18.45 41.67 21.64
CA GLY A 747 18.07 42.79 22.47
C GLY A 747 17.15 43.79 21.75
N VAL A 748 16.80 44.89 22.40
CA VAL A 748 16.04 45.99 21.81
C VAL A 748 16.88 47.26 21.89
N LYS A 749 17.03 47.99 20.76
CA LYS A 749 17.69 49.27 20.65
C LYS A 749 16.82 50.21 19.79
N ASN A 750 16.55 51.38 20.27
CA ASN A 750 15.72 52.40 19.59
C ASN A 750 14.31 51.88 19.19
N GLY A 751 13.76 50.93 19.94
CA GLY A 751 12.42 50.39 19.66
C GLY A 751 12.40 49.25 18.59
N GLU A 752 13.56 48.80 18.12
CA GLU A 752 13.69 47.67 17.17
C GLU A 752 14.59 46.59 17.74
N ILE A 753 14.49 45.37 17.19
CA ILE A 753 15.35 44.24 17.55
C ILE A 753 16.79 44.52 17.11
N ASP A 754 17.73 44.37 18.04
CA ASP A 754 19.17 44.51 17.85
C ASP A 754 19.84 43.15 18.10
N LEU A 755 20.49 42.60 17.08
CA LEU A 755 21.20 41.31 17.16
C LEU A 755 22.69 41.58 17.36
N ARG A 756 23.23 41.17 18.49
CA ARG A 756 24.67 41.26 18.78
C ARG A 756 25.28 39.89 18.71
N MET A 757 26.21 39.73 17.78
CA MET A 757 26.97 38.52 17.60
C MET A 757 28.27 38.63 18.41
N GLU A 758 28.48 37.65 19.28
CA GLU A 758 29.72 37.46 20.03
C GLU A 758 30.40 36.19 19.52
N GLU A 759 31.71 36.33 19.23
CA GLU A 759 32.49 35.15 18.87
C GLU A 759 32.55 34.17 20.06
N PRO A 760 32.63 32.84 19.81
CA PRO A 760 32.71 31.86 20.88
C PRO A 760 33.93 32.21 21.73
N ALA A 761 33.73 32.43 23.03
CA ALA A 761 34.84 32.69 23.95
C ALA A 761 35.85 31.53 23.80
N LYS A 762 37.09 31.82 23.35
CA LYS A 762 38.14 30.83 23.27
C LYS A 762 38.14 30.04 24.57
N ALA A 763 37.76 28.78 24.46
CA ALA A 763 37.72 27.89 25.64
C ALA A 763 39.11 27.90 26.27
N ARG A 764 39.24 28.56 27.43
CA ARG A 764 40.35 28.34 28.33
C ARG A 764 40.28 26.87 28.68
N ILE A 765 41.20 26.07 28.14
CA ILE A 765 41.45 24.67 28.50
C ILE A 765 41.89 24.71 29.98
N GLY A 766 40.91 24.81 30.87
CA GLY A 766 41.03 24.62 32.30
C GLY A 766 40.82 23.12 32.55
N SER A 767 41.86 22.47 32.99
CA SER A 767 41.93 21.08 33.43
C SER A 767 40.62 20.63 34.09
N ARG A 768 39.83 19.80 33.40
CA ARG A 768 38.77 19.04 34.01
C ARG A 768 39.39 18.05 35.00
N LYS A 769 39.27 18.35 36.29
CA LYS A 769 39.44 17.37 37.37
C LYS A 769 38.45 16.22 37.09
N LYS A 770 38.97 14.99 36.92
CA LYS A 770 38.15 13.78 36.88
C LYS A 770 37.23 13.74 38.11
N PRO A 771 35.93 13.46 37.91
CA PRO A 771 35.08 13.17 39.06
C PRO A 771 35.57 11.91 39.81
N PRO A 772 35.45 11.85 41.13
CA PRO A 772 35.87 10.67 41.92
C PRO A 772 35.00 9.46 41.54
N LEU A 773 35.67 8.34 41.32
CA LEU A 773 35.05 7.03 41.21
C LEU A 773 34.24 6.75 42.50
N LEU A 774 32.94 6.65 42.38
CA LEU A 774 32.08 6.04 43.41
C LEU A 774 32.33 4.54 43.38
N THR A 775 33.03 4.07 44.40
CA THR A 775 33.11 2.63 44.74
C THR A 775 31.74 2.20 45.20
N ALA A 776 31.26 1.11 44.59
CA ALA A 776 30.06 0.41 45.02
C ALA A 776 30.32 -0.25 46.40
N GLU A 777 29.42 -0.06 47.34
CA GLU A 777 28.99 -1.02 48.37
C GLU A 777 27.53 -1.41 48.13
#